data_1801b3a2aca3d1f5facc9441d5fcec23
#
_entry.id   1801b3a2aca3d1f5facc9441d5fcec23
#
_cell.length_a   1.000
_cell.length_b   1.000
_cell.length_c   1.000
_cell.angle_alpha   90.00
_cell.angle_beta   90.00
_cell.angle_gamma   90.00
#
_symmetry.space_group_name_H-M   'P 1'
#
loop_
_entity.id
_entity.type
_entity.pdbx_description
1 polymer ?
#
loop_
_entity_poly.entity_id
_entity_poly.type
_entity_poly.pdbx_seq_one_letter_code
_entity_poly.pdbx_strand_id
1 'polypeptide(L)'
;MKTRSIMWRRRTTTMIPPSVPSIIIIVTIGVLCTGVRAFDVLFGYNQSEYWQMPQLQVYDSMENCLHNQPTGVFCVTKVAIKPDSRSTVWRLIKKYSKYTFQYNHDVLTRGVCVDKCAREMEQLTVSGVPVDRFYEPKFNITKRFIMPDWLLPNVTHYRKSFGRLVNVCQNYALRTQYNLSGYIEIEECTTNDTLVRPMDAYDIAYITLLVVLVLVTIGSQCYDCRLARASSDEDHYRRPLKRRVDTVLTAFSLRRNWAALTRKSCRAQYQQDLYFIDQLRVLTMSVILLLHVFIGMCMFTAQNPLAMEQFSAHPVSQMLFSLVPAQVDMFFSISGLLMAVQFLQHTENKRFQSLPVYAVLMLFTVSRYDTYLTTPSGYKILPKMRLICRQKWWINFLYINNYYQPEEQCLIHTWYLAADFQLFVVGLCVMTALWRFPKATFWAATGLGMAGFVLPMLNTYLHALDAMMPLTMKGSEYQLWYDEYFVKSYQATEMHCASYFAGMIAGLLYHRIARKELTLPLSTLRIVFSLGSIVIAGFALQAPLYNMINFTKPSAWMALLSGVHKVSIGAFYSTTFLLLTFHHLNTPLGRWFAGNTLSRVLARLGFGFYLMQMTVLKIVFANYPEDTRINVQLIISTYCSTFVLSYAIALVAFLLVEKPFDVLLKLLLGNGGTKRKPPAVVSTSGKAANREVAIPTIMNAANVKPAGLEERC
;
A
#
# COMPACT_ATOMS: atom_id res chain seq x y z
N MET A 1 45.66 48.44 33.33
CA MET A 1 44.75 47.37 33.79
C MET A 1 43.34 47.75 33.41
N LYS A 2 42.82 47.18 32.33
CA LYS A 2 41.43 47.32 31.90
C LYS A 2 40.91 45.91 31.54
N THR A 3 40.10 45.35 32.42
CA THR A 3 39.40 44.08 32.25
C THR A 3 38.26 44.25 31.25
N ARG A 4 38.29 43.50 30.15
CA ARG A 4 37.17 43.37 29.21
C ARG A 4 36.30 42.20 29.65
N SER A 5 35.06 42.47 30.03
CA SER A 5 34.03 41.48 30.25
C SER A 5 33.49 40.97 28.88
N ILE A 6 33.57 39.66 28.65
CA ILE A 6 33.00 39.00 27.48
C ILE A 6 31.55 38.64 27.84
N MET A 7 30.60 39.29 27.14
CA MET A 7 29.17 39.02 27.29
C MET A 7 28.81 37.83 26.41
N TRP A 8 28.52 36.67 27.03
CA TRP A 8 27.98 35.49 26.35
C TRP A 8 26.50 35.71 25.96
N ARG A 9 26.20 35.91 24.68
CA ARG A 9 24.82 35.82 24.17
C ARG A 9 24.39 34.36 24.19
N ARG A 10 23.53 34.00 25.13
CA ARG A 10 22.76 32.77 25.11
C ARG A 10 21.87 32.75 23.84
N ARG A 11 22.21 31.94 22.84
CA ARG A 11 21.26 31.53 21.82
C ARG A 11 20.29 30.57 22.47
N THR A 12 19.06 30.99 22.69
CA THR A 12 17.94 30.11 23.01
C THR A 12 17.67 29.27 21.79
N THR A 13 18.19 28.05 21.76
CA THR A 13 17.75 27.01 20.83
C THR A 13 16.34 26.63 21.23
N THR A 14 15.34 27.18 20.56
CA THR A 14 13.98 26.68 20.62
C THR A 14 13.99 25.26 20.03
N MET A 15 13.82 24.25 20.89
CA MET A 15 13.60 22.88 20.45
C MET A 15 12.35 22.86 19.58
N ILE A 16 12.51 22.50 18.32
CA ILE A 16 11.40 22.20 17.39
C ILE A 16 10.79 20.89 17.87
N PRO A 17 9.47 20.81 18.12
CA PRO A 17 8.86 19.55 18.52
C PRO A 17 9.12 18.49 17.41
N PRO A 18 9.33 17.22 17.79
CA PRO A 18 9.56 16.14 16.83
C PRO A 18 8.41 16.09 15.84
N SER A 19 8.74 15.91 14.56
CA SER A 19 7.73 15.80 13.49
C SER A 19 6.83 14.58 13.74
N VAL A 20 5.55 14.65 13.34
CA VAL A 20 4.58 13.56 13.50
C VAL A 20 5.10 12.20 13.01
N PRO A 21 5.86 12.10 11.89
CA PRO A 21 6.52 10.85 11.51
C PRO A 21 7.52 10.33 12.55
N SER A 22 8.28 11.22 13.21
CA SER A 22 9.22 10.81 14.25
C SER A 22 8.51 10.29 15.49
N ILE A 23 7.38 10.86 15.85
CA ILE A 23 6.53 10.40 16.97
C ILE A 23 5.96 9.02 16.62
N ILE A 24 5.44 8.81 15.41
CA ILE A 24 4.92 7.52 14.95
C ILE A 24 6.02 6.46 14.99
N ILE A 25 7.22 6.75 14.50
CA ILE A 25 8.36 5.81 14.53
C ILE A 25 8.77 5.50 15.97
N ILE A 26 8.91 6.50 16.82
CA ILE A 26 9.31 6.32 18.23
C ILE A 26 8.25 5.51 19.00
N VAL A 27 6.95 5.82 18.79
CA VAL A 27 5.86 5.10 19.44
C VAL A 27 5.76 3.67 18.89
N THR A 28 5.94 3.46 17.59
CA THR A 28 5.96 2.11 16.98
C THR A 28 7.12 1.28 17.52
N ILE A 29 8.32 1.85 17.61
CA ILE A 29 9.50 1.18 18.20
C ILE A 29 9.27 0.95 19.70
N GLY A 30 8.71 1.91 20.43
CA GLY A 30 8.39 1.79 21.86
C GLY A 30 7.39 0.67 22.14
N VAL A 31 6.34 0.55 21.32
CA VAL A 31 5.34 -0.53 21.42
C VAL A 31 5.94 -1.89 21.07
N LEU A 32 6.85 -1.95 20.11
CA LEU A 32 7.56 -3.20 19.74
C LEU A 32 8.58 -3.63 20.82
N CYS A 33 9.16 -2.68 21.57
CA CYS A 33 10.16 -2.95 22.60
C CYS A 33 9.57 -3.26 23.99
N THR A 34 8.38 -2.75 24.33
CA THR A 34 7.70 -3.00 25.60
C THR A 34 6.91 -4.31 25.56
N GLY A 35 7.58 -5.39 25.72
CA GLY A 35 7.10 -6.78 25.61
C GLY A 35 5.65 -7.08 26.01
N VAL A 36 5.10 -8.03 25.30
CA VAL A 36 3.75 -8.63 25.36
C VAL A 36 3.19 -8.92 26.77
N ARG A 37 4.01 -8.96 27.80
CA ARG A 37 3.60 -9.30 29.19
C ARG A 37 2.79 -8.24 29.93
N ALA A 38 2.84 -6.98 29.53
CA ALA A 38 2.06 -5.92 30.19
C ALA A 38 0.61 -5.84 29.70
N PHE A 39 0.23 -6.58 28.68
CA PHE A 39 -1.07 -6.50 28.00
C PHE A 39 -2.18 -7.36 28.62
N ASP A 40 -1.83 -8.39 29.37
CA ASP A 40 -2.79 -9.36 29.93
C ASP A 40 -3.77 -8.75 30.94
N VAL A 41 -3.38 -7.65 31.57
CA VAL A 41 -4.15 -7.04 32.67
C VAL A 41 -5.30 -6.14 32.18
N LEU A 42 -5.18 -5.55 30.97
CA LEU A 42 -6.10 -4.48 30.52
C LEU A 42 -7.38 -4.97 29.83
N PHE A 43 -7.40 -6.18 29.25
CA PHE A 43 -8.52 -6.61 28.39
C PHE A 43 -9.27 -7.87 28.85
N GLY A 44 -8.97 -8.41 30.01
CA GLY A 44 -9.72 -9.53 30.58
C GLY A 44 -9.69 -10.81 29.76
N TYR A 45 -8.66 -11.02 28.91
CA TYR A 45 -8.42 -12.31 28.27
C TYR A 45 -7.98 -13.33 29.32
N ASN A 46 -8.89 -14.22 29.68
CA ASN A 46 -8.53 -15.36 30.51
C ASN A 46 -7.96 -16.47 29.63
N GLN A 47 -6.64 -16.69 29.72
CA GLN A 47 -5.95 -17.68 28.90
C GLN A 47 -6.52 -19.08 29.10
N SER A 48 -6.87 -19.47 30.33
CA SER A 48 -7.44 -20.78 30.62
C SER A 48 -8.82 -21.00 30.00
N GLU A 49 -9.66 -19.94 29.90
CA GLU A 49 -10.93 -20.00 29.18
C GLU A 49 -10.70 -20.04 27.65
N TYR A 50 -9.76 -19.23 27.14
CA TYR A 50 -9.51 -19.11 25.71
C TYR A 50 -9.10 -20.46 25.10
N TRP A 51 -8.22 -21.19 25.78
CA TRP A 51 -7.74 -22.49 25.30
C TRP A 51 -8.72 -23.64 25.49
N GLN A 52 -9.88 -23.40 26.08
CA GLN A 52 -11.00 -24.38 26.08
C GLN A 52 -11.76 -24.37 24.75
N MET A 53 -11.61 -23.32 23.92
CA MET A 53 -12.23 -23.26 22.61
C MET A 53 -11.46 -24.10 21.59
N PRO A 54 -12.13 -24.60 20.51
CA PRO A 54 -11.43 -25.21 19.38
C PRO A 54 -10.42 -24.25 18.76
N GLN A 55 -9.26 -24.77 18.39
CA GLN A 55 -8.28 -23.98 17.65
C GLN A 55 -8.88 -23.51 16.33
N LEU A 56 -8.60 -22.27 15.91
CA LEU A 56 -9.13 -21.68 14.67
C LEU A 56 -8.71 -22.47 13.43
N GLN A 57 -7.48 -22.97 13.42
CA GLN A 57 -6.91 -23.67 12.28
C GLN A 57 -6.13 -24.88 12.77
N VAL A 58 -6.39 -26.03 12.15
CA VAL A 58 -5.69 -27.28 12.39
C VAL A 58 -5.53 -27.99 11.06
N TYR A 59 -4.32 -28.46 10.78
CA TYR A 59 -4.00 -29.16 9.55
C TYR A 59 -3.36 -30.52 9.85
N ASP A 60 -3.80 -31.57 9.16
CA ASP A 60 -3.03 -32.78 9.00
C ASP A 60 -1.79 -32.49 8.13
N SER A 61 -0.75 -33.33 8.23
CA SER A 61 0.42 -33.18 7.35
C SER A 61 0.02 -33.43 5.89
N MET A 62 0.02 -32.37 5.09
CA MET A 62 -0.32 -32.45 3.67
C MET A 62 0.66 -33.33 2.91
N GLU A 63 1.98 -33.17 3.16
CA GLU A 63 3.03 -33.93 2.48
C GLU A 63 2.88 -35.45 2.77
N ASN A 64 2.68 -35.81 4.03
CA ASN A 64 2.45 -37.21 4.40
C ASN A 64 1.14 -37.75 3.81
N CYS A 65 0.08 -36.95 3.72
CA CYS A 65 -1.17 -37.33 3.10
C CYS A 65 -1.04 -37.60 1.61
N LEU A 66 -0.36 -36.72 0.88
CA LEU A 66 -0.25 -36.81 -0.58
C LEU A 66 0.67 -37.95 -1.05
N HIS A 67 1.76 -38.21 -0.31
CA HIS A 67 2.79 -39.16 -0.76
C HIS A 67 2.66 -40.54 -0.14
N ASN A 68 2.13 -40.67 1.08
CA ASN A 68 2.16 -41.91 1.85
C ASN A 68 0.78 -42.56 2.04
N GLN A 69 -0.28 -42.01 1.42
CA GLN A 69 -1.63 -42.56 1.57
C GLN A 69 -2.22 -43.06 0.25
N PRO A 70 -3.11 -44.05 0.27
CA PRO A 70 -3.61 -44.74 -0.93
C PRO A 70 -4.33 -43.83 -1.93
N THR A 71 -5.23 -42.92 -1.44
CA THR A 71 -5.93 -41.99 -2.35
C THR A 71 -5.17 -40.69 -2.51
N GLY A 72 -4.29 -40.36 -1.56
CA GLY A 72 -3.46 -39.17 -1.60
C GLY A 72 -4.28 -37.87 -1.77
N VAL A 73 -5.43 -37.74 -1.10
CA VAL A 73 -6.28 -36.55 -1.17
C VAL A 73 -6.24 -35.77 0.12
N PHE A 74 -5.79 -34.53 0.03
CA PHE A 74 -5.79 -33.58 1.13
C PHE A 74 -6.81 -32.47 0.88
N CYS A 75 -7.76 -32.26 1.82
CA CYS A 75 -8.82 -31.27 1.67
C CYS A 75 -8.74 -30.18 2.74
N VAL A 76 -8.84 -28.92 2.32
CA VAL A 76 -9.10 -27.78 3.21
C VAL A 76 -10.60 -27.60 3.34
N THR A 77 -11.07 -27.55 4.58
CA THR A 77 -12.50 -27.45 4.90
C THR A 77 -12.78 -26.29 5.83
N LYS A 78 -13.97 -25.75 5.72
CA LYS A 78 -14.54 -24.75 6.63
C LYS A 78 -15.62 -25.39 7.50
N VAL A 79 -15.53 -25.10 8.78
CA VAL A 79 -16.47 -25.58 9.78
C VAL A 79 -17.23 -24.41 10.36
N ALA A 80 -18.52 -24.34 10.16
CA ALA A 80 -19.39 -23.40 10.88
C ALA A 80 -19.98 -24.12 12.12
N ILE A 81 -19.61 -23.67 13.30
CA ILE A 81 -20.08 -24.28 14.56
C ILE A 81 -21.55 -23.98 14.74
N LYS A 82 -22.34 -25.03 15.07
CA LYS A 82 -23.77 -24.91 15.34
C LYS A 82 -24.00 -24.23 16.68
N PRO A 83 -24.81 -23.17 16.75
CA PRO A 83 -25.14 -22.51 17.99
C PRO A 83 -25.81 -23.47 19.00
N ASP A 84 -25.24 -23.56 20.20
CA ASP A 84 -25.83 -24.31 21.33
C ASP A 84 -25.76 -23.48 22.61
N SER A 85 -26.88 -22.92 23.04
CA SER A 85 -26.96 -22.08 24.24
C SER A 85 -26.65 -22.83 25.54
N ARG A 86 -26.71 -24.14 25.54
CA ARG A 86 -26.43 -25.01 26.73
C ARG A 86 -24.92 -25.26 26.86
N SER A 87 -24.18 -25.21 25.76
CA SER A 87 -22.73 -25.45 25.76
C SER A 87 -21.96 -24.30 26.44
N THR A 88 -21.10 -24.67 27.39
CA THR A 88 -20.15 -23.71 28.00
C THR A 88 -19.15 -23.19 27.00
N VAL A 89 -18.64 -24.06 26.13
CA VAL A 89 -17.67 -23.71 25.06
C VAL A 89 -18.32 -22.77 24.05
N TRP A 90 -19.59 -22.98 23.69
CA TRP A 90 -20.29 -22.03 22.82
C TRP A 90 -20.39 -20.63 23.41
N ARG A 91 -20.64 -20.53 24.74
CA ARG A 91 -20.64 -19.22 25.43
C ARG A 91 -19.29 -18.53 25.37
N LEU A 92 -18.19 -19.30 25.48
CA LEU A 92 -16.84 -18.75 25.30
C LEU A 92 -16.60 -18.28 23.85
N ILE A 93 -16.98 -19.07 22.86
CA ILE A 93 -16.91 -18.70 21.44
C ILE A 93 -17.64 -17.36 21.21
N LYS A 94 -18.87 -17.20 21.73
CA LYS A 94 -19.61 -15.91 21.64
C LYS A 94 -18.89 -14.77 22.34
N LYS A 95 -18.29 -15.00 23.51
CA LYS A 95 -17.57 -14.01 24.31
C LYS A 95 -16.35 -13.51 23.52
N TYR A 96 -15.56 -14.42 22.96
CA TYR A 96 -14.31 -14.12 22.25
C TYR A 96 -14.48 -13.87 20.74
N SER A 97 -15.70 -13.81 20.23
CA SER A 97 -16.05 -13.39 18.86
C SER A 97 -16.88 -12.10 18.83
N LYS A 98 -16.98 -11.38 19.94
CA LYS A 98 -17.88 -10.23 20.07
C LYS A 98 -17.39 -9.01 19.31
N TYR A 99 -16.11 -8.65 19.46
CA TYR A 99 -15.52 -7.41 18.96
C TYR A 99 -14.89 -7.58 17.57
N THR A 100 -14.68 -6.48 16.85
CA THR A 100 -14.07 -6.48 15.50
C THR A 100 -12.61 -6.92 15.52
N PHE A 101 -11.87 -6.61 16.57
CA PHE A 101 -10.48 -6.98 16.77
C PHE A 101 -10.27 -8.45 17.24
N GLN A 102 -11.34 -9.24 17.33
CA GLN A 102 -11.31 -10.68 17.61
C GLN A 102 -11.59 -11.47 16.33
N TYR A 103 -11.07 -12.70 16.23
CA TYR A 103 -11.42 -13.61 15.17
C TYR A 103 -12.86 -14.14 15.32
N ASN A 104 -13.37 -14.74 14.25
CA ASN A 104 -14.61 -15.50 14.29
C ASN A 104 -14.34 -16.92 14.81
N HIS A 105 -14.42 -17.14 16.12
CA HIS A 105 -14.20 -18.46 16.71
C HIS A 105 -15.34 -19.47 16.42
N ASP A 106 -16.41 -19.01 15.80
CA ASP A 106 -17.51 -19.85 15.30
C ASP A 106 -17.26 -20.40 13.88
N VAL A 107 -16.14 -20.00 13.24
CA VAL A 107 -15.71 -20.51 11.94
C VAL A 107 -14.29 -21.07 12.05
N LEU A 108 -14.14 -22.36 11.80
CA LEU A 108 -12.84 -23.02 11.88
C LEU A 108 -12.36 -23.44 10.49
N THR A 109 -11.05 -23.52 10.32
CA THR A 109 -10.41 -24.10 9.13
C THR A 109 -9.76 -25.42 9.52
N ARG A 110 -9.97 -26.46 8.72
CA ARG A 110 -9.38 -27.78 8.92
C ARG A 110 -8.72 -28.27 7.63
N GLY A 111 -7.46 -28.66 7.73
CA GLY A 111 -6.79 -29.42 6.67
C GLY A 111 -6.90 -30.91 6.99
N VAL A 112 -7.55 -31.65 6.14
CA VAL A 112 -7.97 -33.04 6.42
C VAL A 112 -7.41 -33.99 5.38
N CYS A 113 -6.70 -35.00 5.83
CA CYS A 113 -6.36 -36.14 4.99
C CYS A 113 -7.55 -37.09 4.89
N VAL A 114 -8.07 -37.27 3.67
CA VAL A 114 -9.28 -38.10 3.43
C VAL A 114 -9.06 -39.55 3.86
N ASP A 115 -7.88 -40.12 3.56
CA ASP A 115 -7.54 -41.48 3.94
C ASP A 115 -7.47 -41.67 5.45
N LYS A 116 -6.98 -40.69 6.19
CA LYS A 116 -6.97 -40.72 7.66
C LYS A 116 -8.39 -40.74 8.20
N CYS A 117 -9.24 -39.86 7.71
CA CYS A 117 -10.65 -39.85 8.08
C CYS A 117 -11.36 -41.19 7.76
N ALA A 118 -11.09 -41.76 6.60
CA ALA A 118 -11.67 -43.05 6.22
C ALA A 118 -11.32 -44.15 7.22
N ARG A 119 -10.03 -44.29 7.57
CA ARG A 119 -9.55 -45.28 8.54
C ARG A 119 -10.17 -45.07 9.94
N GLU A 120 -10.22 -43.83 10.41
CA GLU A 120 -10.81 -43.50 11.72
C GLU A 120 -12.28 -43.87 11.76
N MET A 121 -13.05 -43.57 10.69
CA MET A 121 -14.47 -43.93 10.63
C MET A 121 -14.71 -45.43 10.49
N GLU A 122 -13.85 -46.16 9.76
CA GLU A 122 -13.88 -47.59 9.66
C GLU A 122 -13.63 -48.27 11.03
N GLN A 123 -12.62 -47.84 11.77
CA GLN A 123 -12.31 -48.32 13.12
C GLN A 123 -13.49 -48.12 14.08
N LEU A 124 -14.16 -46.95 14.02
CA LEU A 124 -15.36 -46.69 14.82
C LEU A 124 -16.51 -47.60 14.44
N THR A 125 -16.72 -47.88 13.17
CA THR A 125 -17.76 -48.79 12.67
C THR A 125 -17.51 -50.22 13.14
N VAL A 126 -16.28 -50.70 13.07
CA VAL A 126 -15.87 -52.01 13.59
C VAL A 126 -16.08 -52.08 15.10
N SER A 127 -15.86 -50.99 15.82
CA SER A 127 -16.11 -50.91 17.26
C SER A 127 -17.61 -50.78 17.62
N GLY A 128 -18.53 -50.90 16.67
CA GLY A 128 -19.97 -50.86 16.88
C GLY A 128 -20.54 -49.44 17.10
N VAL A 129 -19.78 -48.40 16.80
CA VAL A 129 -20.25 -47.01 16.96
C VAL A 129 -20.98 -46.59 15.68
N PRO A 130 -22.25 -46.18 15.73
CA PRO A 130 -22.99 -45.72 14.56
C PRO A 130 -22.43 -44.35 14.11
N VAL A 131 -21.53 -44.33 13.12
CA VAL A 131 -20.81 -43.15 12.69
C VAL A 131 -21.75 -42.08 12.10
N ASP A 132 -22.87 -42.48 11.51
CA ASP A 132 -23.86 -41.56 10.92
C ASP A 132 -24.49 -40.59 11.92
N ARG A 133 -24.48 -40.91 13.23
CA ARG A 133 -24.94 -40.01 14.30
C ARG A 133 -24.13 -38.71 14.40
N PHE A 134 -22.91 -38.69 13.83
CA PHE A 134 -22.05 -37.53 13.84
C PHE A 134 -22.26 -36.63 12.63
N TYR A 135 -23.07 -37.06 11.64
CA TYR A 135 -23.38 -36.19 10.51
C TYR A 135 -24.21 -34.98 10.94
N GLU A 136 -23.74 -33.77 10.63
CA GLU A 136 -24.49 -32.53 10.89
C GLU A 136 -24.91 -31.90 9.54
N PRO A 137 -26.20 -31.81 9.26
CA PRO A 137 -26.71 -31.21 8.05
C PRO A 137 -26.52 -29.69 8.06
N LYS A 138 -26.61 -29.06 6.87
CA LYS A 138 -26.55 -27.63 6.72
C LYS A 138 -27.70 -26.96 7.50
N PHE A 139 -27.36 -25.97 8.30
CA PHE A 139 -28.31 -25.11 9.00
C PHE A 139 -28.27 -23.68 8.47
N ASN A 140 -29.13 -22.79 8.96
CA ASN A 140 -29.10 -21.38 8.51
C ASN A 140 -27.85 -20.67 9.06
N ILE A 141 -26.92 -20.35 8.17
CA ILE A 141 -25.67 -19.64 8.46
C ILE A 141 -25.77 -18.27 7.83
N THR A 142 -25.90 -17.25 8.66
CA THR A 142 -26.09 -15.85 8.20
C THR A 142 -24.78 -15.19 7.75
N LYS A 143 -23.64 -15.70 8.20
CA LYS A 143 -22.32 -15.16 7.83
C LYS A 143 -21.73 -15.92 6.65
N ARG A 144 -20.96 -15.21 5.83
CA ARG A 144 -20.11 -15.86 4.82
C ARG A 144 -19.00 -16.62 5.55
N PHE A 145 -18.89 -17.89 5.35
CA PHE A 145 -17.86 -18.75 5.97
C PHE A 145 -17.03 -19.54 4.92
N ILE A 146 -17.43 -19.45 3.66
CA ILE A 146 -16.77 -20.10 2.52
C ILE A 146 -16.75 -19.17 1.31
N MET A 147 -15.77 -19.35 0.44
CA MET A 147 -15.67 -18.61 -0.84
C MET A 147 -16.73 -19.06 -1.84
N PRO A 148 -17.07 -18.22 -2.83
CA PRO A 148 -17.99 -18.62 -3.92
C PRO A 148 -17.43 -19.78 -4.74
N ASP A 149 -18.31 -20.67 -5.20
CA ASP A 149 -17.92 -21.89 -5.92
C ASP A 149 -17.12 -21.64 -7.20
N TRP A 150 -17.30 -20.49 -7.86
CA TRP A 150 -16.52 -20.16 -9.06
C TRP A 150 -15.01 -19.93 -8.79
N LEU A 151 -14.64 -19.67 -7.54
CA LEU A 151 -13.24 -19.59 -7.10
C LEU A 151 -12.67 -20.94 -6.64
N LEU A 152 -13.50 -21.98 -6.62
CA LEU A 152 -13.17 -23.29 -6.04
C LEU A 152 -13.18 -24.35 -7.17
N PRO A 153 -12.06 -24.58 -7.88
CA PRO A 153 -12.02 -25.54 -8.97
C PRO A 153 -12.35 -26.95 -8.46
N ASN A 154 -13.17 -27.68 -9.23
CA ASN A 154 -13.58 -29.06 -8.93
C ASN A 154 -14.26 -29.27 -7.55
N VAL A 155 -14.64 -28.21 -6.85
CA VAL A 155 -15.22 -28.31 -5.50
C VAL A 155 -16.48 -29.17 -5.45
N THR A 156 -17.34 -29.08 -6.47
CA THR A 156 -18.57 -29.86 -6.55
C THR A 156 -18.28 -31.38 -6.61
N HIS A 157 -17.24 -31.77 -7.37
CA HIS A 157 -16.80 -33.15 -7.43
C HIS A 157 -16.31 -33.65 -6.07
N TYR A 158 -15.43 -32.92 -5.42
CA TYR A 158 -14.89 -33.28 -4.11
C TYR A 158 -15.96 -33.28 -3.01
N ARG A 159 -16.88 -32.33 -3.00
CA ARG A 159 -18.02 -32.32 -2.05
C ARG A 159 -18.91 -33.56 -2.21
N LYS A 160 -19.18 -33.96 -3.46
CA LYS A 160 -19.96 -35.17 -3.73
C LYS A 160 -19.24 -36.44 -3.29
N SER A 161 -17.93 -36.53 -3.53
CA SER A 161 -17.13 -37.74 -3.26
C SER A 161 -16.79 -37.87 -1.77
N PHE A 162 -16.39 -36.79 -1.10
CA PHE A 162 -15.80 -36.84 0.24
C PHE A 162 -16.57 -36.03 1.29
N GLY A 163 -17.54 -35.20 0.91
CA GLY A 163 -18.19 -34.26 1.81
C GLY A 163 -18.85 -34.92 3.01
N ARG A 164 -19.55 -36.09 2.83
CA ARG A 164 -20.16 -36.83 3.92
C ARG A 164 -19.12 -37.41 4.88
N LEU A 165 -18.08 -38.05 4.36
CA LEU A 165 -17.00 -38.63 5.15
C LEU A 165 -16.31 -37.57 6.03
N VAL A 166 -15.91 -36.47 5.41
CA VAL A 166 -15.23 -35.37 6.10
C VAL A 166 -16.13 -34.72 7.15
N ASN A 167 -17.44 -34.56 6.85
CA ASN A 167 -18.41 -34.01 7.81
C ASN A 167 -18.51 -34.92 9.05
N VAL A 168 -18.69 -36.20 8.88
CA VAL A 168 -18.81 -37.17 10.00
C VAL A 168 -17.51 -37.20 10.80
N CYS A 169 -16.36 -37.31 10.17
CA CYS A 169 -15.04 -37.39 10.78
C CYS A 169 -14.73 -36.15 11.64
N GLN A 170 -14.91 -34.97 11.09
CA GLN A 170 -14.62 -33.73 11.81
C GLN A 170 -15.63 -33.47 12.95
N ASN A 171 -16.91 -33.83 12.79
CA ASN A 171 -17.89 -33.73 13.85
C ASN A 171 -17.65 -34.76 14.96
N TYR A 172 -17.10 -35.93 14.64
CA TYR A 172 -16.66 -36.87 15.68
C TYR A 172 -15.61 -36.20 16.58
N ALA A 173 -14.58 -35.59 16.00
CA ALA A 173 -13.55 -34.89 16.76
C ALA A 173 -14.12 -33.70 17.57
N LEU A 174 -15.01 -32.89 16.98
CA LEU A 174 -15.65 -31.77 17.68
C LEU A 174 -16.53 -32.22 18.86
N ARG A 175 -17.30 -33.30 18.70
CA ARG A 175 -18.18 -33.84 19.78
C ARG A 175 -17.39 -34.47 20.91
N THR A 176 -16.33 -35.21 20.58
CA THR A 176 -15.52 -35.89 21.59
C THR A 176 -14.68 -34.93 22.41
N GLN A 177 -14.09 -33.91 21.77
CA GLN A 177 -13.19 -32.98 22.44
C GLN A 177 -13.90 -31.78 23.09
N TYR A 178 -14.94 -31.24 22.44
CA TYR A 178 -15.54 -29.96 22.84
C TYR A 178 -17.05 -30.05 23.10
N ASN A 179 -17.67 -31.21 22.90
CA ASN A 179 -19.11 -31.38 22.93
C ASN A 179 -19.87 -30.40 22.04
N LEU A 180 -19.30 -30.12 20.84
CA LEU A 180 -19.84 -29.23 19.80
C LEU A 180 -20.16 -30.02 18.54
N SER A 181 -20.97 -29.44 17.67
CA SER A 181 -21.15 -29.89 16.29
C SER A 181 -21.16 -28.72 15.34
N GLY A 182 -20.92 -28.95 14.06
CA GLY A 182 -20.92 -27.90 13.06
C GLY A 182 -21.16 -28.42 11.64
N TYR A 183 -21.61 -27.55 10.77
CA TYR A 183 -21.68 -27.83 9.35
C TYR A 183 -20.28 -27.68 8.73
N ILE A 184 -19.85 -28.74 8.03
CA ILE A 184 -18.54 -28.78 7.40
C ILE A 184 -18.69 -28.77 5.90
N GLU A 185 -17.97 -27.86 5.23
CA GLU A 185 -17.96 -27.72 3.79
C GLU A 185 -16.53 -27.79 3.25
N ILE A 186 -16.31 -28.58 2.21
CA ILE A 186 -15.02 -28.62 1.53
C ILE A 186 -14.84 -27.34 0.71
N GLU A 187 -13.73 -26.65 0.93
CA GLU A 187 -13.34 -25.46 0.18
C GLU A 187 -12.42 -25.81 -0.99
N GLU A 188 -11.48 -26.74 -0.78
CA GLU A 188 -10.52 -27.14 -1.81
C GLU A 188 -9.94 -28.51 -1.47
N CYS A 189 -9.61 -29.32 -2.48
CA CYS A 189 -8.82 -30.54 -2.28
C CYS A 189 -7.64 -30.55 -3.23
N THR A 190 -6.52 -31.07 -2.75
CA THR A 190 -5.25 -31.21 -3.48
C THR A 190 -4.87 -32.67 -3.58
N THR A 191 -4.40 -33.09 -4.74
CA THR A 191 -3.84 -34.41 -5.03
C THR A 191 -2.44 -34.24 -5.64
N ASN A 192 -1.64 -35.27 -5.70
CA ASN A 192 -0.32 -35.21 -6.38
C ASN A 192 -0.44 -34.71 -7.82
N ASP A 193 -1.48 -35.10 -8.55
CA ASP A 193 -1.69 -34.68 -9.94
C ASP A 193 -2.03 -33.18 -10.02
N THR A 194 -2.66 -32.60 -8.99
CA THR A 194 -3.02 -31.17 -8.98
C THR A 194 -1.89 -30.27 -8.51
N LEU A 195 -0.84 -30.83 -7.87
CA LEU A 195 0.34 -30.07 -7.48
C LEU A 195 1.13 -29.56 -8.69
N VAL A 196 1.24 -30.36 -9.74
CA VAL A 196 1.97 -30.02 -10.95
C VAL A 196 0.97 -29.55 -12.00
N ARG A 197 0.75 -28.26 -12.04
CA ARG A 197 -0.13 -27.66 -13.05
C ARG A 197 0.55 -27.66 -14.44
N PRO A 198 -0.12 -28.13 -15.49
CA PRO A 198 0.41 -28.03 -16.86
C PRO A 198 0.55 -26.57 -17.29
N MET A 199 1.51 -26.30 -18.20
CA MET A 199 1.69 -24.98 -18.79
C MET A 199 0.51 -24.62 -19.68
N ASP A 200 0.01 -23.40 -19.56
CA ASP A 200 -1.05 -22.87 -20.41
C ASP A 200 -0.58 -21.68 -21.26
N ALA A 201 -1.49 -21.13 -22.08
CA ALA A 201 -1.17 -20.02 -22.99
C ALA A 201 -0.65 -18.76 -22.28
N TYR A 202 -1.13 -18.46 -21.07
CA TYR A 202 -0.64 -17.32 -20.27
C TYR A 202 0.78 -17.56 -19.78
N ASP A 203 1.10 -18.79 -19.38
CA ASP A 203 2.45 -19.17 -18.97
C ASP A 203 3.45 -19.02 -20.13
N ILE A 204 3.06 -19.52 -21.31
CA ILE A 204 3.87 -19.40 -22.53
C ILE A 204 4.06 -17.92 -22.88
N ALA A 205 3.00 -17.13 -22.86
CA ALA A 205 3.08 -15.70 -23.15
C ALA A 205 4.02 -14.96 -22.17
N TYR A 206 3.94 -15.26 -20.88
CA TYR A 206 4.81 -14.66 -19.86
C TYR A 206 6.29 -15.06 -20.06
N ILE A 207 6.56 -16.33 -20.26
CA ILE A 207 7.93 -16.83 -20.49
C ILE A 207 8.49 -16.24 -21.78
N THR A 208 7.69 -16.23 -22.87
CA THR A 208 8.08 -15.62 -24.13
C THR A 208 8.43 -14.14 -23.97
N LEU A 209 7.59 -13.38 -23.24
CA LEU A 209 7.88 -11.98 -22.94
C LEU A 209 9.21 -11.81 -22.21
N LEU A 210 9.48 -12.64 -21.19
CA LEU A 210 10.76 -12.56 -20.45
C LEU A 210 11.95 -12.88 -21.35
N VAL A 211 11.86 -13.92 -22.19
CA VAL A 211 12.91 -14.29 -23.16
C VAL A 211 13.16 -13.14 -24.14
N VAL A 212 12.11 -12.57 -24.72
CA VAL A 212 12.22 -11.43 -25.63
C VAL A 212 12.87 -10.23 -24.95
N LEU A 213 12.45 -9.88 -23.73
CA LEU A 213 13.06 -8.79 -22.97
C LEU A 213 14.56 -9.01 -22.73
N VAL A 214 14.95 -10.23 -22.39
CA VAL A 214 16.38 -10.58 -22.20
C VAL A 214 17.15 -10.43 -23.51
N LEU A 215 16.66 -11.01 -24.61
CA LEU A 215 17.31 -10.96 -25.92
C LEU A 215 17.46 -9.52 -26.44
N VAL A 216 16.38 -8.71 -26.34
CA VAL A 216 16.41 -7.30 -26.74
C VAL A 216 17.37 -6.51 -25.85
N THR A 217 17.45 -6.82 -24.56
CA THR A 217 18.38 -6.18 -23.64
C THR A 217 19.83 -6.48 -24.00
N ILE A 218 20.15 -7.75 -24.27
CA ILE A 218 21.49 -8.17 -24.73
C ILE A 218 21.85 -7.46 -26.03
N GLY A 219 20.98 -7.50 -27.04
CA GLY A 219 21.20 -6.83 -28.32
C GLY A 219 21.41 -5.32 -28.19
N SER A 220 20.56 -4.67 -27.39
CA SER A 220 20.65 -3.23 -27.08
C SER A 220 21.94 -2.88 -26.36
N GLN A 221 22.35 -3.69 -25.38
CA GLN A 221 23.61 -3.49 -24.66
C GLN A 221 24.83 -3.66 -25.56
N CYS A 222 24.86 -4.69 -26.40
CA CYS A 222 25.95 -4.92 -27.37
C CYS A 222 26.06 -3.76 -28.36
N TYR A 223 24.94 -3.26 -28.89
CA TYR A 223 24.89 -2.11 -29.78
C TYR A 223 25.42 -0.84 -29.10
N ASP A 224 24.96 -0.54 -27.88
CA ASP A 224 25.40 0.64 -27.13
C ASP A 224 26.90 0.57 -26.76
N CYS A 225 27.43 -0.63 -26.46
CA CYS A 225 28.86 -0.83 -26.23
C CYS A 225 29.69 -0.57 -27.52
N ARG A 226 29.19 -0.94 -28.73
CA ARG A 226 29.82 -0.63 -29.98
C ARG A 226 29.88 0.89 -30.23
N LEU A 227 28.76 1.59 -29.99
CA LEU A 227 28.69 3.04 -30.11
C LEU A 227 29.65 3.74 -29.10
N ALA A 228 29.74 3.25 -27.88
CA ALA A 228 30.65 3.80 -26.87
C ALA A 228 32.12 3.69 -27.28
N ARG A 229 32.54 2.53 -27.86
CA ARG A 229 33.89 2.33 -28.37
C ARG A 229 34.20 3.24 -29.55
N ALA A 230 33.22 3.51 -30.40
CA ALA A 230 33.38 4.40 -31.56
C ALA A 230 33.43 5.89 -31.17
N SER A 231 32.81 6.27 -30.04
CA SER A 231 32.74 7.70 -29.65
C SER A 231 33.90 8.18 -28.77
N SER A 232 34.65 7.26 -28.12
CA SER A 232 35.71 7.56 -27.13
C SER A 232 35.30 8.57 -26.05
N ASP A 233 34.00 8.71 -25.78
CA ASP A 233 33.42 9.65 -24.81
C ASP A 233 33.19 8.93 -23.48
N GLU A 234 33.87 9.34 -22.41
CA GLU A 234 33.73 8.78 -21.07
C GLU A 234 32.29 8.91 -20.52
N ASP A 235 31.58 9.95 -20.93
CA ASP A 235 30.20 10.21 -20.52
C ASP A 235 29.16 9.64 -21.50
N HIS A 236 29.53 8.74 -22.42
CA HIS A 236 28.66 8.19 -23.46
C HIS A 236 27.30 7.71 -22.93
N TYR A 237 27.26 6.95 -21.81
CA TYR A 237 26.03 6.41 -21.24
C TYR A 237 25.16 7.48 -20.54
N ARG A 238 25.70 8.65 -20.27
CA ARG A 238 24.99 9.75 -19.58
C ARG A 238 24.41 10.77 -20.55
N ARG A 239 24.96 10.88 -21.76
CA ARG A 239 24.54 11.86 -22.78
C ARG A 239 23.45 11.33 -23.68
N PRO A 240 22.45 12.18 -24.10
CA PRO A 240 21.47 11.80 -25.08
C PRO A 240 22.12 11.56 -26.45
N LEU A 241 21.65 10.53 -27.16
CA LEU A 241 22.13 10.25 -28.51
C LEU A 241 21.50 11.20 -29.53
N LYS A 242 22.28 11.56 -30.59
CA LYS A 242 21.85 12.51 -31.61
C LYS A 242 20.83 11.90 -32.59
N ARG A 243 20.99 10.60 -32.96
CA ARG A 243 20.14 9.92 -33.93
C ARG A 243 18.98 9.24 -33.21
N ARG A 244 17.76 9.37 -33.75
CA ARG A 244 16.56 8.69 -33.21
C ARG A 244 16.69 7.17 -33.22
N VAL A 245 17.28 6.61 -34.33
CA VAL A 245 17.48 5.16 -34.46
C VAL A 245 18.39 4.64 -33.33
N ASP A 246 19.52 5.31 -33.07
CA ASP A 246 20.42 4.89 -31.99
C ASP A 246 19.71 4.95 -30.61
N THR A 247 18.84 5.94 -30.41
CA THR A 247 18.06 6.05 -29.16
C THR A 247 17.05 4.89 -29.01
N VAL A 248 16.42 4.44 -30.12
CA VAL A 248 15.53 3.27 -30.09
C VAL A 248 16.33 2.00 -29.81
N LEU A 249 17.41 1.77 -30.54
CA LEU A 249 18.22 0.56 -30.43
C LEU A 249 18.95 0.45 -29.06
N THR A 250 19.22 1.55 -28.39
CA THR A 250 19.85 1.58 -27.05
C THR A 250 18.86 1.75 -25.92
N ALA A 251 17.55 1.78 -26.18
CA ALA A 251 16.52 1.98 -25.14
C ALA A 251 16.61 0.94 -24.01
N PHE A 252 16.94 -0.32 -24.34
CA PHE A 252 17.10 -1.40 -23.37
C PHE A 252 18.53 -1.58 -22.83
N SER A 253 19.47 -0.63 -23.10
CA SER A 253 20.82 -0.72 -22.56
C SER A 253 20.83 -0.56 -21.05
N LEU A 254 21.26 -1.62 -20.32
CA LEU A 254 21.33 -1.62 -18.86
C LEU A 254 22.24 -0.51 -18.31
N ARG A 255 23.39 -0.28 -18.93
CA ARG A 255 24.34 0.77 -18.51
C ARG A 255 23.73 2.15 -18.63
N ARG A 256 23.01 2.42 -19.72
CA ARG A 256 22.34 3.69 -19.96
C ARG A 256 21.16 3.89 -18.99
N ASN A 257 20.37 2.83 -18.76
CA ASN A 257 19.24 2.86 -17.84
C ASN A 257 19.70 3.01 -16.37
N TRP A 258 20.80 2.34 -16.00
CA TRP A 258 21.46 2.54 -14.70
C TRP A 258 21.99 3.97 -14.53
N ALA A 259 22.68 4.51 -15.54
CA ALA A 259 23.16 5.89 -15.52
C ALA A 259 21.98 6.89 -15.39
N ALA A 260 20.83 6.60 -16.02
CA ALA A 260 19.61 7.39 -15.87
C ALA A 260 19.04 7.30 -14.45
N LEU A 261 19.07 6.11 -13.81
CA LEU A 261 18.61 5.89 -12.44
C LEU A 261 19.47 6.67 -11.42
N THR A 262 20.77 6.64 -11.58
CA THR A 262 21.74 7.22 -10.63
C THR A 262 22.11 8.67 -10.91
N ARG A 263 21.68 9.21 -12.04
CA ARG A 263 22.03 10.58 -12.50
C ARG A 263 21.64 11.64 -11.47
N LYS A 264 22.60 12.50 -11.12
CA LYS A 264 22.31 13.79 -10.48
C LYS A 264 21.60 14.66 -11.52
N SER A 265 20.31 14.90 -11.36
CA SER A 265 19.56 15.76 -12.28
C SER A 265 19.83 17.22 -11.93
N CYS A 266 20.15 18.04 -12.93
CA CYS A 266 19.96 19.49 -12.82
C CYS A 266 18.45 19.74 -12.75
N ARG A 267 17.92 19.86 -11.54
CA ARG A 267 16.49 19.99 -11.31
C ARG A 267 16.06 21.42 -11.61
N ALA A 268 14.93 21.58 -12.29
CA ALA A 268 14.23 22.85 -12.31
C ALA A 268 13.96 23.33 -10.85
N GLN A 269 13.88 24.66 -10.64
CA GLN A 269 13.74 25.24 -9.30
C GLN A 269 12.65 24.54 -8.47
N TYR A 270 11.48 24.32 -9.06
CA TYR A 270 10.37 23.64 -8.36
C TYR A 270 10.69 22.20 -7.94
N GLN A 271 11.57 21.49 -8.69
CA GLN A 271 11.98 20.15 -8.31
C GLN A 271 13.00 20.17 -7.16
N GLN A 272 13.73 21.27 -7.00
CA GLN A 272 14.60 21.49 -5.85
C GLN A 272 13.77 21.84 -4.62
N ASP A 273 12.77 22.69 -4.78
CA ASP A 273 11.88 23.11 -3.70
C ASP A 273 11.03 21.94 -3.14
N LEU A 274 10.66 20.99 -4.01
CA LEU A 274 9.81 19.84 -3.67
C LEU A 274 10.58 18.51 -3.51
N TYR A 275 11.91 18.55 -3.33
CA TYR A 275 12.71 17.31 -3.23
C TYR A 275 12.34 16.44 -2.03
N PHE A 276 11.85 17.05 -0.95
CA PHE A 276 11.43 16.33 0.25
C PHE A 276 10.28 15.35 0.01
N ILE A 277 9.47 15.55 -1.05
CA ILE A 277 8.37 14.65 -1.43
C ILE A 277 8.90 13.25 -1.76
N ASP A 278 10.06 13.16 -2.43
CA ASP A 278 10.68 11.87 -2.75
C ASP A 278 11.00 11.09 -1.48
N GLN A 279 11.44 11.77 -0.43
CA GLN A 279 11.77 11.17 0.87
C GLN A 279 10.53 10.77 1.66
N LEU A 280 9.51 11.64 1.67
CA LEU A 280 8.23 11.32 2.30
C LEU A 280 7.61 10.08 1.67
N ARG A 281 7.67 9.94 0.35
CA ARG A 281 7.19 8.73 -0.34
C ARG A 281 7.88 7.48 0.13
N VAL A 282 9.21 7.46 0.19
CA VAL A 282 9.98 6.28 0.64
C VAL A 282 9.63 5.94 2.09
N LEU A 283 9.59 6.93 2.98
CA LEU A 283 9.26 6.73 4.39
C LEU A 283 7.84 6.19 4.57
N THR A 284 6.87 6.83 3.92
CA THR A 284 5.46 6.42 4.05
C THR A 284 5.21 5.04 3.44
N MET A 285 5.85 4.72 2.30
CA MET A 285 5.77 3.37 1.74
C MET A 285 6.36 2.31 2.67
N SER A 286 7.42 2.63 3.41
CA SER A 286 8.01 1.74 4.42
C SER A 286 7.03 1.49 5.58
N VAL A 287 6.31 2.53 6.03
CA VAL A 287 5.28 2.41 7.08
C VAL A 287 4.07 1.60 6.58
N ILE A 288 3.63 1.84 5.33
CA ILE A 288 2.52 1.09 4.73
C ILE A 288 2.88 -0.39 4.56
N LEU A 289 4.13 -0.70 4.17
CA LEU A 289 4.59 -2.09 4.10
C LEU A 289 4.53 -2.76 5.48
N LEU A 290 4.95 -2.08 6.55
CA LEU A 290 4.87 -2.63 7.91
C LEU A 290 3.43 -2.97 8.29
N LEU A 291 2.46 -2.11 7.93
CA LEU A 291 1.05 -2.41 8.11
C LEU A 291 0.60 -3.62 7.29
N HIS A 292 0.99 -3.68 6.01
CA HIS A 292 0.63 -4.82 5.16
C HIS A 292 1.19 -6.14 5.70
N VAL A 293 2.40 -6.11 6.26
CA VAL A 293 2.97 -7.28 6.97
C VAL A 293 2.10 -7.67 8.16
N PHE A 294 1.68 -6.70 8.97
CA PHE A 294 0.80 -6.99 10.11
C PHE A 294 -0.56 -7.55 9.67
N ILE A 295 -1.22 -6.92 8.70
CA ILE A 295 -2.49 -7.42 8.14
C ILE A 295 -2.29 -8.82 7.56
N GLY A 296 -1.20 -9.06 6.84
CA GLY A 296 -0.84 -10.38 6.33
C GLY A 296 -0.71 -11.43 7.44
N MET A 297 -0.04 -11.09 8.56
CA MET A 297 0.03 -11.99 9.73
C MET A 297 -1.35 -12.34 10.30
N CYS A 298 -2.30 -11.42 10.24
CA CYS A 298 -3.68 -11.69 10.69
C CYS A 298 -4.47 -12.62 9.74
N MET A 299 -4.10 -12.63 8.45
CA MET A 299 -4.78 -13.43 7.40
C MET A 299 -4.29 -14.86 7.34
N PHE A 300 -3.01 -15.09 7.69
CA PHE A 300 -2.35 -16.38 7.54
C PHE A 300 -2.45 -17.20 8.82
N THR A 301 -2.22 -18.51 8.67
CA THR A 301 -2.30 -19.50 9.73
C THR A 301 -1.30 -19.17 10.84
N ALA A 302 -1.79 -18.90 12.04
CA ALA A 302 -0.96 -18.68 13.21
C ALA A 302 -1.33 -19.64 14.33
N GLN A 303 -0.35 -20.26 14.98
CA GLN A 303 -0.57 -21.15 16.13
C GLN A 303 -0.85 -20.38 17.43
N ASN A 304 -0.69 -19.08 17.43
CA ASN A 304 -0.95 -18.21 18.59
C ASN A 304 -1.93 -17.06 18.28
N PRO A 305 -3.19 -17.37 17.88
CA PRO A 305 -4.17 -16.33 17.54
C PRO A 305 -4.47 -15.40 18.72
N LEU A 306 -4.42 -15.88 19.95
CA LEU A 306 -4.60 -15.07 21.15
C LEU A 306 -3.63 -13.89 21.22
N ALA A 307 -2.36 -14.09 20.85
CA ALA A 307 -1.37 -13.00 20.86
C ALA A 307 -1.73 -11.90 19.85
N MET A 308 -2.28 -12.26 18.70
CA MET A 308 -2.75 -11.30 17.69
C MET A 308 -4.00 -10.55 18.16
N GLU A 309 -4.93 -11.22 18.79
CA GLU A 309 -6.12 -10.59 19.38
C GLU A 309 -5.77 -9.64 20.52
N GLN A 310 -4.86 -10.04 21.41
CA GLN A 310 -4.36 -9.19 22.49
C GLN A 310 -3.66 -7.94 21.94
N PHE A 311 -2.78 -8.12 20.95
CA PHE A 311 -2.12 -7.00 20.29
C PHE A 311 -3.14 -6.05 19.63
N SER A 312 -4.14 -6.59 18.94
CA SER A 312 -5.18 -5.81 18.26
C SER A 312 -6.16 -5.14 19.23
N ALA A 313 -6.41 -5.76 20.37
CA ALA A 313 -7.23 -5.19 21.43
C ALA A 313 -6.55 -4.01 22.16
N HIS A 314 -5.21 -3.92 22.10
CA HIS A 314 -4.48 -2.90 22.85
C HIS A 314 -4.78 -1.48 22.32
N PRO A 315 -5.12 -0.50 23.20
CA PRO A 315 -5.52 0.83 22.77
C PRO A 315 -4.47 1.53 21.90
N VAL A 316 -3.18 1.39 22.24
CA VAL A 316 -2.10 2.00 21.45
C VAL A 316 -2.04 1.40 20.05
N SER A 317 -2.22 0.10 19.90
CA SER A 317 -2.29 -0.55 18.58
C SER A 317 -3.46 0.01 17.77
N GLN A 318 -4.64 0.12 18.37
CA GLN A 318 -5.82 0.68 17.70
C GLN A 318 -5.63 2.15 17.30
N MET A 319 -5.01 2.96 18.16
CA MET A 319 -4.64 4.35 17.85
C MET A 319 -3.68 4.41 16.66
N LEU A 320 -2.62 3.59 16.66
CA LEU A 320 -1.66 3.55 15.55
C LEU A 320 -2.30 3.10 14.24
N PHE A 321 -3.12 2.04 14.27
CA PHE A 321 -3.79 1.54 13.08
C PHE A 321 -4.80 2.54 12.51
N SER A 322 -5.46 3.35 13.34
CA SER A 322 -6.36 4.40 12.88
C SER A 322 -5.66 5.52 12.09
N LEU A 323 -4.36 5.72 12.32
CA LEU A 323 -3.55 6.71 11.60
C LEU A 323 -3.03 6.22 10.24
N VAL A 324 -3.03 4.90 10.00
CA VAL A 324 -2.46 4.36 8.76
C VAL A 324 -3.24 4.72 7.51
N PRO A 325 -4.59 4.69 7.49
CA PRO A 325 -5.35 5.17 6.33
C PRO A 325 -5.00 6.60 5.92
N ALA A 326 -4.67 7.46 6.89
CA ALA A 326 -4.22 8.83 6.63
C ALA A 326 -2.91 8.88 5.82
N GLN A 327 -2.03 7.87 5.94
CA GLN A 327 -0.80 7.81 5.15
C GLN A 327 -1.08 7.63 3.65
N VAL A 328 -2.13 6.92 3.29
CA VAL A 328 -2.57 6.79 1.89
C VAL A 328 -3.10 8.13 1.37
N ASP A 329 -3.86 8.86 2.19
CA ASP A 329 -4.35 10.20 1.87
C ASP A 329 -3.21 11.22 1.61
N MET A 330 -2.01 11.01 2.18
CA MET A 330 -0.81 11.79 1.84
C MET A 330 -0.43 11.65 0.36
N PHE A 331 -0.52 10.43 -0.20
CA PHE A 331 -0.21 10.22 -1.61
C PHE A 331 -1.22 10.91 -2.54
N PHE A 332 -2.50 10.93 -2.18
CA PHE A 332 -3.51 11.71 -2.90
C PHE A 332 -3.21 13.21 -2.86
N SER A 333 -2.80 13.73 -1.69
CA SER A 333 -2.40 15.15 -1.56
C SER A 333 -1.15 15.46 -2.38
N ILE A 334 -0.14 14.59 -2.40
CA ILE A 334 1.05 14.72 -3.27
C ILE A 334 0.64 14.71 -4.74
N SER A 335 -0.26 13.82 -5.13
CA SER A 335 -0.73 13.68 -6.51
C SER A 335 -1.42 14.96 -6.99
N GLY A 336 -2.32 15.53 -6.20
CA GLY A 336 -2.99 16.79 -6.48
C GLY A 336 -2.03 17.98 -6.58
N LEU A 337 -1.08 18.08 -5.63
CA LEU A 337 -0.05 19.12 -5.63
C LEU A 337 0.82 19.06 -6.88
N LEU A 338 1.35 17.88 -7.21
CA LEU A 338 2.23 17.71 -8.36
C LEU A 338 1.49 17.91 -9.69
N MET A 339 0.22 17.49 -9.77
CA MET A 339 -0.60 17.72 -10.95
C MET A 339 -0.76 19.23 -11.22
N ALA A 340 -1.12 20.03 -10.21
CA ALA A 340 -1.26 21.48 -10.36
C ALA A 340 0.05 22.15 -10.73
N VAL A 341 1.16 21.81 -10.06
CA VAL A 341 2.50 22.40 -10.33
C VAL A 341 2.98 22.05 -11.74
N GLN A 342 2.85 20.78 -12.15
CA GLN A 342 3.29 20.32 -13.48
C GLN A 342 2.45 20.94 -14.59
N PHE A 343 1.13 21.04 -14.41
CA PHE A 343 0.24 21.69 -15.38
C PHE A 343 0.62 23.15 -15.60
N LEU A 344 0.79 23.93 -14.53
CA LEU A 344 1.14 25.35 -14.61
C LEU A 344 2.55 25.62 -15.16
N GLN A 345 3.45 24.65 -15.06
CA GLN A 345 4.81 24.75 -15.59
C GLN A 345 4.98 24.13 -16.98
N HIS A 346 3.91 23.61 -17.58
CA HIS A 346 3.92 22.93 -18.89
C HIS A 346 4.94 21.78 -18.95
N THR A 347 5.15 21.08 -17.82
CA THR A 347 6.06 19.95 -17.73
C THR A 347 5.38 18.65 -18.14
N GLU A 348 6.14 17.74 -18.74
CA GLU A 348 5.67 16.46 -19.26
C GLU A 348 4.92 15.63 -18.18
N ASN A 349 3.76 15.12 -18.54
CA ASN A 349 2.98 14.25 -17.69
C ASN A 349 3.52 12.81 -17.70
N LYS A 350 4.06 12.32 -16.57
CA LYS A 350 4.74 11.02 -16.46
C LYS A 350 3.80 9.82 -16.22
N ARG A 351 2.49 10.00 -16.16
CA ARG A 351 1.57 8.92 -15.73
C ARG A 351 1.51 7.71 -16.67
N PHE A 352 1.66 7.91 -17.96
CA PHE A 352 1.69 6.78 -18.92
C PHE A 352 2.95 5.93 -18.85
N GLN A 353 4.00 6.41 -18.17
CA GLN A 353 5.28 5.69 -18.06
C GLN A 353 5.18 4.43 -17.18
N SER A 354 4.19 4.36 -16.30
CA SER A 354 4.01 3.30 -15.30
C SER A 354 3.21 2.11 -15.82
N LEU A 355 2.46 2.26 -16.91
CA LEU A 355 1.58 1.22 -17.47
C LEU A 355 2.32 -0.07 -17.87
N PRO A 356 3.52 -0.02 -18.49
CA PRO A 356 4.20 -1.25 -18.89
C PRO A 356 4.60 -2.16 -17.72
N VAL A 357 5.07 -1.57 -16.60
CA VAL A 357 5.42 -2.36 -15.40
C VAL A 357 4.18 -3.02 -14.81
N TYR A 358 3.06 -2.29 -14.78
CA TYR A 358 1.78 -2.83 -14.33
C TYR A 358 1.30 -3.99 -15.22
N ALA A 359 1.45 -3.88 -16.54
CA ALA A 359 1.10 -4.95 -17.48
C ALA A 359 1.95 -6.21 -17.27
N VAL A 360 3.27 -6.08 -17.05
CA VAL A 360 4.15 -7.21 -16.75
C VAL A 360 3.78 -7.89 -15.42
N LEU A 361 3.49 -7.11 -14.36
CA LEU A 361 3.02 -7.67 -13.10
C LEU A 361 1.68 -8.39 -13.26
N MET A 362 0.75 -7.81 -14.03
CA MET A 362 -0.53 -8.45 -14.31
C MET A 362 -0.35 -9.79 -15.04
N LEU A 363 0.49 -9.80 -16.07
CA LEU A 363 0.79 -11.04 -16.82
C LEU A 363 1.45 -12.10 -15.92
N PHE A 364 2.36 -11.71 -15.03
CA PHE A 364 2.90 -12.62 -14.00
C PHE A 364 1.80 -13.20 -13.12
N THR A 365 0.88 -12.35 -12.64
CA THR A 365 -0.19 -12.77 -11.71
C THR A 365 -1.19 -13.73 -12.36
N VAL A 366 -1.54 -13.53 -13.65
CA VAL A 366 -2.45 -14.43 -14.37
C VAL A 366 -1.78 -15.74 -14.82
N SER A 367 -0.46 -15.80 -14.83
CA SER A 367 0.32 -16.95 -15.30
C SER A 367 0.94 -17.76 -14.13
N ARG A 368 2.02 -17.29 -13.57
CA ARG A 368 2.94 -18.06 -12.70
C ARG A 368 2.79 -17.80 -11.19
N TYR A 369 1.80 -17.04 -10.78
CA TYR A 369 1.69 -16.61 -9.39
C TYR A 369 1.57 -17.77 -8.38
N ASP A 370 0.89 -18.83 -8.76
CA ASP A 370 0.68 -20.03 -7.94
C ASP A 370 1.80 -21.10 -8.03
N THR A 371 2.86 -20.84 -8.81
CA THR A 371 3.98 -21.80 -8.96
C THR A 371 4.89 -21.83 -7.74
N TYR A 372 4.85 -20.78 -6.90
CA TYR A 372 5.74 -20.62 -5.75
C TYR A 372 5.13 -21.11 -4.44
N LEU A 373 4.36 -22.21 -4.50
CA LEU A 373 3.64 -22.75 -3.35
C LEU A 373 4.33 -23.95 -2.76
N THR A 374 4.39 -24.00 -1.43
CA THR A 374 4.93 -25.14 -0.69
C THR A 374 4.02 -25.57 0.48
N THR A 375 3.02 -24.77 0.85
CA THR A 375 2.20 -25.01 2.02
C THR A 375 0.70 -24.99 1.74
N PRO A 376 -0.16 -25.69 2.51
CA PRO A 376 -1.61 -25.65 2.38
C PRO A 376 -2.20 -24.24 2.48
N SER A 377 -1.60 -23.37 3.31
CA SER A 377 -1.99 -21.97 3.43
C SER A 377 -1.82 -21.21 2.13
N GLY A 378 -0.75 -21.52 1.38
CA GLY A 378 -0.49 -20.94 0.07
C GLY A 378 -1.51 -21.36 -0.98
N TYR A 379 -1.86 -22.65 -1.02
CA TYR A 379 -2.89 -23.17 -1.93
C TYR A 379 -4.25 -22.52 -1.70
N LYS A 380 -4.56 -22.12 -0.49
CA LYS A 380 -5.79 -21.38 -0.17
C LYS A 380 -5.91 -20.03 -0.88
N ILE A 381 -4.81 -19.33 -1.18
CA ILE A 381 -4.85 -17.92 -1.59
C ILE A 381 -4.37 -17.70 -3.01
N LEU A 382 -3.18 -18.17 -3.38
CA LEU A 382 -2.55 -17.79 -4.65
C LEU A 382 -3.25 -18.33 -5.89
N PRO A 383 -3.76 -19.58 -5.95
CA PRO A 383 -4.55 -20.07 -7.07
C PRO A 383 -5.83 -19.27 -7.30
N LYS A 384 -6.53 -18.88 -6.20
CA LYS A 384 -7.75 -18.07 -6.27
C LYS A 384 -7.45 -16.67 -6.80
N MET A 385 -6.35 -16.04 -6.34
CA MET A 385 -5.88 -14.76 -6.89
C MET A 385 -5.61 -14.84 -8.39
N ARG A 386 -4.99 -15.92 -8.86
CA ARG A 386 -4.76 -16.14 -10.28
C ARG A 386 -6.07 -16.25 -11.06
N LEU A 387 -7.04 -17.03 -10.56
CA LEU A 387 -8.37 -17.17 -11.19
C LEU A 387 -9.10 -15.82 -11.25
N ILE A 388 -9.13 -15.08 -10.15
CA ILE A 388 -9.71 -13.73 -10.12
C ILE A 388 -9.04 -12.83 -11.17
N CYS A 389 -7.71 -12.81 -11.21
CA CYS A 389 -6.98 -11.99 -12.15
C CYS A 389 -7.25 -12.39 -13.62
N ARG A 390 -7.40 -13.67 -13.93
CA ARG A 390 -7.75 -14.14 -15.28
C ARG A 390 -9.11 -13.64 -15.76
N GLN A 391 -10.06 -13.50 -14.86
CA GLN A 391 -11.39 -13.00 -15.21
C GLN A 391 -11.50 -11.48 -15.18
N LYS A 392 -10.78 -10.81 -14.24
CA LYS A 392 -10.97 -9.39 -13.90
C LYS A 392 -9.79 -8.47 -14.27
N TRP A 393 -8.74 -8.93 -14.95
CA TRP A 393 -7.56 -8.12 -15.31
C TRP A 393 -7.90 -6.83 -16.08
N TRP A 394 -8.90 -6.87 -16.95
CA TRP A 394 -9.31 -5.74 -17.77
C TRP A 394 -9.92 -4.60 -16.95
N ILE A 395 -10.59 -4.91 -15.83
CA ILE A 395 -11.14 -3.93 -14.88
C ILE A 395 -10.02 -3.06 -14.31
N ASN A 396 -8.89 -3.67 -14.02
CA ASN A 396 -7.70 -2.99 -13.49
C ASN A 396 -7.07 -2.05 -14.54
N PHE A 397 -7.01 -2.45 -15.81
CA PHE A 397 -6.50 -1.60 -16.88
C PHE A 397 -7.42 -0.43 -17.23
N LEU A 398 -8.71 -0.57 -16.99
CA LEU A 398 -9.69 0.53 -17.12
C LEU A 398 -9.70 1.45 -15.90
N TYR A 399 -8.97 1.12 -14.83
CA TYR A 399 -8.95 1.89 -13.58
C TYR A 399 -10.34 2.07 -12.94
N ILE A 400 -11.17 1.02 -12.96
CA ILE A 400 -12.52 0.98 -12.38
C ILE A 400 -12.70 -0.11 -11.32
N ASN A 401 -11.60 -0.77 -10.92
CA ASN A 401 -11.62 -1.91 -9.98
C ASN A 401 -12.06 -1.53 -8.57
N ASN A 402 -12.15 -0.25 -8.23
CA ASN A 402 -12.66 0.22 -6.95
C ASN A 402 -14.20 0.42 -6.93
N TYR A 403 -14.87 0.36 -8.11
CA TYR A 403 -16.33 0.50 -8.23
C TYR A 403 -17.00 -0.69 -8.91
N TYR A 404 -16.39 -1.21 -9.98
CA TYR A 404 -16.95 -2.32 -10.71
C TYR A 404 -16.47 -3.64 -10.12
N GLN A 405 -17.40 -4.41 -9.53
CA GLN A 405 -17.12 -5.65 -8.82
C GLN A 405 -15.97 -5.49 -7.80
N PRO A 406 -16.10 -4.58 -6.82
CA PRO A 406 -15.04 -4.26 -5.87
C PRO A 406 -14.72 -5.39 -4.89
N GLU A 407 -15.56 -6.42 -4.82
CA GLU A 407 -15.28 -7.68 -4.15
C GLU A 407 -14.37 -8.54 -5.04
N GLU A 408 -13.53 -9.34 -4.43
CA GLU A 408 -12.63 -10.29 -5.12
C GLU A 408 -11.78 -9.61 -6.21
N GLN A 409 -11.05 -8.55 -5.83
CA GLN A 409 -10.23 -7.80 -6.78
C GLN A 409 -8.95 -8.55 -7.16
N CYS A 410 -8.59 -8.46 -8.44
CA CYS A 410 -7.24 -8.76 -8.88
C CYS A 410 -6.29 -7.66 -8.36
N LEU A 411 -5.21 -8.02 -7.68
CA LEU A 411 -4.25 -7.08 -7.12
C LEU A 411 -4.94 -6.00 -6.26
N ILE A 412 -5.53 -6.41 -5.15
CA ILE A 412 -6.37 -5.56 -4.29
C ILE A 412 -5.76 -4.17 -3.98
N HIS A 413 -4.44 -4.06 -3.78
CA HIS A 413 -3.78 -2.79 -3.47
C HIS A 413 -3.86 -1.77 -4.61
N THR A 414 -4.21 -2.19 -5.84
CA THR A 414 -4.29 -1.28 -6.99
C THR A 414 -5.57 -0.44 -7.04
N TRP A 415 -6.48 -0.61 -6.07
CA TRP A 415 -7.60 0.31 -5.89
C TRP A 415 -7.15 1.78 -5.78
N TYR A 416 -6.01 2.01 -5.10
CA TYR A 416 -5.42 3.35 -4.98
C TYR A 416 -5.07 3.95 -6.35
N LEU A 417 -4.52 3.12 -7.26
CA LEU A 417 -4.14 3.57 -8.60
C LEU A 417 -5.38 3.99 -9.42
N ALA A 418 -6.50 3.26 -9.27
CA ALA A 418 -7.77 3.61 -9.90
C ALA A 418 -8.33 4.92 -9.33
N ALA A 419 -8.40 5.06 -8.02
CA ALA A 419 -8.91 6.26 -7.36
C ALA A 419 -8.05 7.50 -7.68
N ASP A 420 -6.72 7.37 -7.65
CA ASP A 420 -5.80 8.46 -8.01
C ASP A 420 -5.93 8.87 -9.47
N PHE A 421 -6.10 7.91 -10.39
CA PHE A 421 -6.33 8.19 -11.81
C PHE A 421 -7.65 8.93 -12.04
N GLN A 422 -8.74 8.50 -11.38
CA GLN A 422 -10.05 9.14 -11.49
C GLN A 422 -10.01 10.59 -10.98
N LEU A 423 -9.40 10.83 -9.82
CA LEU A 423 -9.22 12.18 -9.26
C LEU A 423 -8.31 13.04 -10.14
N PHE A 424 -7.29 12.45 -10.74
CA PHE A 424 -6.43 13.13 -11.70
C PHE A 424 -7.22 13.60 -12.93
N VAL A 425 -8.09 12.75 -13.49
CA VAL A 425 -8.92 13.14 -14.64
C VAL A 425 -9.83 14.32 -14.28
N VAL A 426 -10.49 14.26 -13.12
CA VAL A 426 -11.34 15.38 -12.64
C VAL A 426 -10.51 16.65 -12.45
N GLY A 427 -9.37 16.57 -11.78
CA GLY A 427 -8.46 17.71 -11.56
C GLY A 427 -7.94 18.28 -12.88
N LEU A 428 -7.57 17.41 -13.84
CA LEU A 428 -7.13 17.84 -15.18
C LEU A 428 -8.25 18.55 -15.96
N CYS A 429 -9.48 18.05 -15.90
CA CYS A 429 -10.64 18.71 -16.49
C CYS A 429 -10.84 20.10 -15.91
N VAL A 430 -10.77 20.26 -14.58
CA VAL A 430 -10.87 21.58 -13.92
C VAL A 430 -9.74 22.50 -14.38
N MET A 431 -8.50 22.03 -14.40
CA MET A 431 -7.36 22.84 -14.83
C MET A 431 -7.44 23.25 -16.29
N THR A 432 -7.88 22.35 -17.19
CA THR A 432 -7.98 22.66 -18.63
C THR A 432 -9.16 23.55 -18.95
N ALA A 433 -10.31 23.34 -18.33
CA ALA A 433 -11.51 24.16 -18.57
C ALA A 433 -11.36 25.59 -18.03
N LEU A 434 -10.70 25.72 -16.86
CA LEU A 434 -10.61 26.98 -16.12
C LEU A 434 -9.23 27.64 -16.12
N TRP A 435 -8.26 27.14 -16.93
CA TRP A 435 -6.87 27.63 -16.89
C TRP A 435 -6.71 29.13 -17.15
N ARG A 436 -7.62 29.73 -17.95
CA ARG A 436 -7.67 31.18 -18.22
C ARG A 436 -8.23 32.01 -17.06
N PHE A 437 -8.87 31.35 -16.10
CA PHE A 437 -9.54 31.99 -14.95
C PHE A 437 -8.98 31.47 -13.63
N PRO A 438 -7.78 31.91 -13.20
CA PRO A 438 -7.09 31.33 -12.04
C PRO A 438 -7.89 31.43 -10.73
N LYS A 439 -8.75 32.45 -10.57
CA LYS A 439 -9.67 32.57 -9.44
C LYS A 439 -10.74 31.48 -9.48
N ALA A 440 -11.35 31.24 -10.66
CA ALA A 440 -12.34 30.19 -10.84
C ALA A 440 -11.76 28.79 -10.63
N THR A 441 -10.55 28.54 -11.12
CA THR A 441 -9.81 27.27 -10.87
C THR A 441 -9.60 27.03 -9.37
N PHE A 442 -9.20 28.07 -8.63
CA PHE A 442 -9.01 27.98 -7.18
C PHE A 442 -10.32 27.66 -6.45
N TRP A 443 -11.42 28.38 -6.77
CA TRP A 443 -12.71 28.14 -6.16
C TRP A 443 -13.33 26.79 -6.55
N ALA A 444 -13.12 26.33 -7.79
CA ALA A 444 -13.55 25.00 -8.20
C ALA A 444 -12.80 23.89 -7.43
N ALA A 445 -11.48 24.03 -7.27
CA ALA A 445 -10.70 23.10 -6.44
C ALA A 445 -11.14 23.11 -4.97
N THR A 446 -11.46 24.30 -4.44
CA THR A 446 -11.99 24.45 -3.06
C THR A 446 -13.36 23.80 -2.93
N GLY A 447 -14.26 24.01 -3.90
CA GLY A 447 -15.60 23.38 -3.93
C GLY A 447 -15.50 21.85 -3.96
N LEU A 448 -14.60 21.29 -4.78
CA LEU A 448 -14.36 19.84 -4.83
C LEU A 448 -13.71 19.33 -3.53
N GLY A 449 -12.84 20.11 -2.91
CA GLY A 449 -12.31 19.80 -1.58
C GLY A 449 -13.40 19.77 -0.50
N MET A 450 -14.36 20.72 -0.58
CA MET A 450 -15.54 20.73 0.30
C MET A 450 -16.54 19.61 -0.01
N ALA A 451 -16.67 19.18 -1.27
CA ALA A 451 -17.37 17.94 -1.60
C ALA A 451 -16.77 16.74 -0.88
N GLY A 452 -15.43 16.74 -0.69
CA GLY A 452 -14.73 15.76 0.14
C GLY A 452 -15.04 15.81 1.65
N PHE A 453 -15.85 16.77 2.11
CA PHE A 453 -16.49 16.76 3.44
C PHE A 453 -17.88 16.09 3.38
N VAL A 454 -18.69 16.49 2.41
CA VAL A 454 -20.08 16.05 2.31
C VAL A 454 -20.20 14.60 1.82
N LEU A 455 -19.39 14.20 0.84
CA LEU A 455 -19.45 12.84 0.28
C LEU A 455 -19.12 11.75 1.29
N PRO A 456 -18.05 11.85 2.11
CA PRO A 456 -17.81 10.91 3.20
C PRO A 456 -18.94 10.86 4.23
N MET A 457 -19.56 12.00 4.56
CA MET A 457 -20.72 12.03 5.46
C MET A 457 -21.89 11.22 4.88
N LEU A 458 -22.24 11.45 3.62
CA LEU A 458 -23.31 10.72 2.94
C LEU A 458 -23.01 9.24 2.84
N ASN A 459 -21.80 8.89 2.42
CA ASN A 459 -21.38 7.49 2.30
C ASN A 459 -21.47 6.76 3.65
N THR A 460 -20.91 7.35 4.72
CA THR A 460 -20.94 6.78 6.07
C THR A 460 -22.37 6.60 6.58
N TYR A 461 -23.25 7.56 6.34
CA TYR A 461 -24.65 7.50 6.77
C TYR A 461 -25.45 6.46 5.98
N LEU A 462 -25.37 6.50 4.64
CA LEU A 462 -26.15 5.62 3.75
C LEU A 462 -25.79 4.14 3.92
N HIS A 463 -24.53 3.85 4.16
CA HIS A 463 -24.04 2.48 4.33
C HIS A 463 -23.92 2.06 5.80
N ALA A 464 -24.38 2.88 6.75
CA ALA A 464 -24.34 2.61 8.18
C ALA A 464 -22.95 2.21 8.69
N LEU A 465 -21.89 2.93 8.22
CA LEU A 465 -20.48 2.66 8.52
C LEU A 465 -19.97 3.42 9.75
N ASP A 466 -18.76 3.10 10.18
CA ASP A 466 -18.03 3.84 11.20
C ASP A 466 -17.39 5.10 10.63
N ALA A 467 -17.04 6.07 11.49
CA ALA A 467 -16.40 7.32 11.05
C ALA A 467 -15.00 7.12 10.49
N MET A 468 -14.32 6.06 10.90
CA MET A 468 -12.97 5.67 10.47
C MET A 468 -12.87 4.16 10.32
N MET A 469 -11.83 3.69 9.62
CA MET A 469 -11.60 2.27 9.41
C MET A 469 -11.31 1.57 10.75
N PRO A 470 -12.16 0.62 11.18
CA PRO A 470 -11.87 -0.17 12.37
C PRO A 470 -10.75 -1.17 12.10
N LEU A 471 -9.95 -1.49 13.11
CA LEU A 471 -9.07 -2.64 13.04
C LEU A 471 -9.91 -3.92 13.13
N THR A 472 -10.00 -4.67 12.03
CA THR A 472 -10.83 -5.86 11.96
C THR A 472 -10.01 -7.12 11.71
N MET A 473 -10.10 -8.08 12.66
CA MET A 473 -9.59 -9.43 12.45
C MET A 473 -10.59 -10.26 11.62
N LYS A 474 -11.87 -9.99 11.76
CA LYS A 474 -12.94 -10.69 11.02
C LYS A 474 -12.87 -10.45 9.52
N GLY A 475 -12.58 -9.19 9.12
CA GLY A 475 -12.42 -8.83 7.70
C GLY A 475 -11.16 -9.41 7.06
N SER A 476 -10.14 -9.70 7.87
CA SER A 476 -8.86 -10.19 7.35
C SER A 476 -8.94 -11.62 6.77
N GLU A 477 -9.90 -12.44 7.18
CA GLU A 477 -10.01 -13.86 6.78
C GLU A 477 -10.01 -14.08 5.26
N TYR A 478 -10.63 -13.17 4.50
CA TYR A 478 -10.70 -13.19 3.03
C TYR A 478 -10.02 -11.99 2.39
N GLN A 479 -8.88 -11.57 2.91
CA GLN A 479 -8.07 -10.47 2.36
C GLN A 479 -8.83 -9.14 2.23
N LEU A 480 -9.77 -8.86 3.14
CA LEU A 480 -10.65 -7.68 3.14
C LEU A 480 -11.61 -7.59 1.94
N TRP A 481 -11.68 -8.59 1.06
CA TRP A 481 -12.58 -8.56 -0.10
C TRP A 481 -14.04 -8.36 0.26
N TYR A 482 -14.47 -8.87 1.42
CA TYR A 482 -15.85 -8.79 1.89
C TYR A 482 -16.00 -7.91 3.13
N ASP A 483 -14.99 -7.14 3.48
CA ASP A 483 -15.11 -6.15 4.54
C ASP A 483 -15.89 -4.94 4.04
N GLU A 484 -17.01 -4.65 4.68
CA GLU A 484 -17.95 -3.62 4.22
C GLU A 484 -17.36 -2.22 4.23
N TYR A 485 -16.58 -1.88 5.28
CA TYR A 485 -15.92 -0.59 5.35
C TYR A 485 -14.86 -0.45 4.27
N PHE A 486 -14.05 -1.49 4.09
CA PHE A 486 -12.99 -1.49 3.08
C PHE A 486 -13.56 -1.32 1.67
N VAL A 487 -14.60 -2.10 1.31
CA VAL A 487 -15.19 -2.11 -0.03
C VAL A 487 -16.01 -0.86 -0.32
N LYS A 488 -16.87 -0.43 0.62
CA LYS A 488 -17.83 0.67 0.37
C LYS A 488 -17.30 2.05 0.72
N SER A 489 -16.26 2.16 1.57
CA SER A 489 -15.72 3.44 2.02
C SER A 489 -14.24 3.60 1.67
N TYR A 490 -13.37 2.71 2.17
CA TYR A 490 -11.93 2.93 2.07
C TYR A 490 -11.40 2.99 0.64
N GLN A 491 -11.97 2.22 -0.30
CA GLN A 491 -11.57 2.20 -1.72
C GLN A 491 -12.27 3.28 -2.56
N ALA A 492 -13.35 3.88 -2.05
CA ALA A 492 -14.19 4.78 -2.81
C ALA A 492 -13.49 6.12 -3.07
N THR A 493 -13.43 6.54 -4.33
CA THR A 493 -12.67 7.72 -4.79
C THR A 493 -13.12 9.00 -4.10
N GLU A 494 -14.43 9.16 -3.88
CA GLU A 494 -15.01 10.31 -3.20
C GLU A 494 -14.52 10.48 -1.77
N MET A 495 -14.07 9.41 -1.11
CA MET A 495 -13.51 9.47 0.24
C MET A 495 -12.13 10.14 0.29
N HIS A 496 -11.47 10.31 -0.85
CA HIS A 496 -10.14 10.89 -0.99
C HIS A 496 -10.13 12.26 -1.67
N CYS A 497 -11.31 12.78 -2.08
CA CYS A 497 -11.46 14.08 -2.72
C CYS A 497 -10.85 15.21 -1.87
N ALA A 498 -11.13 15.23 -0.56
CA ALA A 498 -10.60 16.26 0.34
C ALA A 498 -9.07 16.34 0.27
N SER A 499 -8.38 15.22 0.38
CA SER A 499 -6.92 15.15 0.35
C SER A 499 -6.33 15.52 -1.00
N TYR A 500 -6.93 15.03 -2.10
CA TYR A 500 -6.44 15.32 -3.45
C TYR A 500 -6.57 16.81 -3.80
N PHE A 501 -7.75 17.40 -3.59
CA PHE A 501 -8.01 18.80 -3.95
C PHE A 501 -7.35 19.77 -2.97
N ALA A 502 -7.18 19.43 -1.69
CA ALA A 502 -6.33 20.21 -0.79
C ALA A 502 -4.87 20.25 -1.27
N GLY A 503 -4.34 19.13 -1.76
CA GLY A 503 -3.02 19.07 -2.42
C GLY A 503 -2.97 19.93 -3.68
N MET A 504 -4.00 19.89 -4.53
CA MET A 504 -4.11 20.73 -5.71
C MET A 504 -4.11 22.22 -5.35
N ILE A 505 -4.85 22.61 -4.30
CA ILE A 505 -4.87 24.00 -3.78
C ILE A 505 -3.47 24.38 -3.31
N ALA A 506 -2.76 23.51 -2.58
CA ALA A 506 -1.39 23.76 -2.16
C ALA A 506 -0.44 23.98 -3.36
N GLY A 507 -0.62 23.24 -4.47
CA GLY A 507 0.13 23.44 -5.71
C GLY A 507 -0.17 24.78 -6.39
N LEU A 508 -1.44 25.21 -6.41
CA LEU A 508 -1.83 26.52 -6.92
C LEU A 508 -1.26 27.67 -6.06
N LEU A 509 -1.29 27.51 -4.73
CA LEU A 509 -0.70 28.46 -3.80
C LEU A 509 0.80 28.53 -3.93
N TYR A 510 1.49 27.37 -4.01
CA TYR A 510 2.93 27.30 -4.28
C TYR A 510 3.32 28.12 -5.51
N HIS A 511 2.61 27.98 -6.62
CA HIS A 511 2.89 28.68 -7.86
C HIS A 511 2.78 30.21 -7.70
N ARG A 512 1.75 30.71 -6.99
CA ARG A 512 1.57 32.14 -6.72
C ARG A 512 2.63 32.71 -5.78
N ILE A 513 2.98 31.93 -4.72
CA ILE A 513 4.01 32.36 -3.76
C ILE A 513 5.39 32.38 -4.43
N ALA A 514 5.71 31.37 -5.24
CA ALA A 514 6.99 31.32 -5.98
C ALA A 514 7.15 32.51 -6.96
N ARG A 515 6.04 33.03 -7.50
CA ARG A 515 6.01 34.25 -8.33
C ARG A 515 5.95 35.56 -7.54
N LYS A 516 5.96 35.49 -6.21
CA LYS A 516 5.79 36.66 -5.31
C LYS A 516 4.45 37.42 -5.49
N GLU A 517 3.45 36.76 -6.07
CA GLU A 517 2.09 37.31 -6.25
C GLU A 517 1.27 37.21 -4.96
N LEU A 518 1.67 36.34 -4.03
CA LEU A 518 0.97 36.10 -2.77
C LEU A 518 1.99 35.86 -1.66
N THR A 519 1.76 36.46 -0.51
CA THR A 519 2.49 36.17 0.73
C THR A 519 1.56 35.52 1.74
N LEU A 520 1.87 34.30 2.16
CA LEU A 520 1.14 33.63 3.24
C LEU A 520 1.94 33.79 4.55
N PRO A 521 1.31 34.35 5.61
CA PRO A 521 1.99 34.46 6.89
C PRO A 521 2.24 33.07 7.47
N LEU A 522 3.47 32.86 7.97
CA LEU A 522 3.89 31.60 8.58
C LEU A 522 3.01 31.20 9.75
N SER A 523 2.51 32.19 10.50
CA SER A 523 1.55 31.97 11.61
C SER A 523 0.29 31.26 11.16
N THR A 524 -0.30 31.67 10.04
CA THR A 524 -1.50 31.02 9.49
C THR A 524 -1.24 29.56 9.13
N LEU A 525 -0.14 29.27 8.44
CA LEU A 525 0.21 27.87 8.09
C LEU A 525 0.45 27.02 9.34
N ARG A 526 1.13 27.58 10.36
CA ARG A 526 1.35 26.89 11.66
C ARG A 526 0.04 26.62 12.40
N ILE A 527 -0.87 27.58 12.42
CA ILE A 527 -2.20 27.41 13.06
C ILE A 527 -2.97 26.29 12.37
N VAL A 528 -3.09 26.30 11.05
CA VAL A 528 -3.82 25.25 10.31
C VAL A 528 -3.17 23.88 10.48
N PHE A 529 -1.84 23.80 10.45
CA PHE A 529 -1.08 22.58 10.75
C PHE A 529 -1.36 22.06 12.17
N SER A 530 -1.33 22.95 13.18
CA SER A 530 -1.55 22.56 14.56
C SER A 530 -2.99 22.11 14.81
N LEU A 531 -3.98 22.81 14.25
CA LEU A 531 -5.39 22.40 14.34
C LEU A 531 -5.62 21.05 13.67
N GLY A 532 -5.10 20.84 12.45
CA GLY A 532 -5.17 19.55 11.77
C GLY A 532 -4.51 18.42 12.58
N SER A 533 -3.35 18.68 13.18
CA SER A 533 -2.66 17.71 14.03
C SER A 533 -3.46 17.35 15.29
N ILE A 534 -4.08 18.33 15.95
CA ILE A 534 -4.92 18.13 17.14
C ILE A 534 -6.15 17.29 16.78
N VAL A 535 -6.80 17.58 15.66
CA VAL A 535 -7.98 16.85 15.22
C VAL A 535 -7.61 15.40 14.88
N ILE A 536 -6.53 15.16 14.12
CA ILE A 536 -6.07 13.82 13.79
C ILE A 536 -5.68 13.03 15.05
N ALA A 537 -4.97 13.67 15.99
CA ALA A 537 -4.64 13.05 17.28
C ALA A 537 -5.90 12.72 18.09
N GLY A 538 -6.90 13.61 18.09
CA GLY A 538 -8.19 13.39 18.74
C GLY A 538 -8.92 12.16 18.15
N PHE A 539 -8.92 12.01 16.84
CA PHE A 539 -9.48 10.80 16.19
C PHE A 539 -8.70 9.53 16.57
N ALA A 540 -7.38 9.58 16.58
CA ALA A 540 -6.57 8.44 17.01
C ALA A 540 -6.88 8.04 18.46
N LEU A 541 -7.00 9.00 19.37
CA LEU A 541 -7.35 8.75 20.78
C LEU A 541 -8.76 8.15 20.95
N GLN A 542 -9.68 8.43 20.05
CA GLN A 542 -11.04 7.87 20.07
C GLN A 542 -11.14 6.49 19.44
N ALA A 543 -10.17 6.05 18.64
CA ALA A 543 -10.22 4.79 17.91
C ALA A 543 -10.54 3.56 18.80
N PRO A 544 -9.97 3.39 20.02
CA PRO A 544 -10.34 2.29 20.90
C PRO A 544 -11.81 2.30 21.30
N LEU A 545 -12.41 3.47 21.47
CA LEU A 545 -13.82 3.61 21.85
C LEU A 545 -14.75 3.11 20.73
N TYR A 546 -14.44 3.43 19.46
CA TYR A 546 -15.24 2.96 18.33
C TYR A 546 -15.20 1.44 18.17
N ASN A 547 -14.08 0.80 18.50
CA ASN A 547 -13.94 -0.65 18.42
C ASN A 547 -14.62 -1.40 19.60
N MET A 548 -14.83 -0.72 20.73
CA MET A 548 -15.42 -1.32 21.95
C MET A 548 -16.92 -1.03 22.11
N ILE A 549 -17.38 0.13 21.62
CA ILE A 549 -18.77 0.58 21.78
C ILE A 549 -19.53 0.30 20.48
N ASN A 550 -20.58 -0.50 20.57
CA ASN A 550 -21.51 -0.68 19.45
C ASN A 550 -22.45 0.54 19.38
N PHE A 551 -22.12 1.50 18.54
CA PHE A 551 -23.01 2.61 18.26
C PHE A 551 -24.18 2.16 17.38
N THR A 552 -25.36 2.72 17.65
CA THR A 552 -26.52 2.51 16.77
C THR A 552 -26.24 3.11 15.40
N LYS A 553 -26.43 2.32 14.35
CA LYS A 553 -26.17 2.72 12.95
C LYS A 553 -27.49 2.65 12.16
N PRO A 554 -27.72 3.57 11.20
CA PRO A 554 -26.88 4.72 10.78
C PRO A 554 -26.83 5.84 11.83
N SER A 555 -25.69 6.50 11.97
CA SER A 555 -25.47 7.58 12.93
C SER A 555 -25.05 8.87 12.24
N ALA A 556 -25.82 9.94 12.43
CA ALA A 556 -25.46 11.26 11.91
C ALA A 556 -24.15 11.81 12.52
N TRP A 557 -23.90 11.46 13.77
CA TRP A 557 -22.64 11.83 14.45
C TRP A 557 -21.41 11.16 13.78
N MET A 558 -21.49 9.85 13.50
CA MET A 558 -20.43 9.14 12.80
C MET A 558 -20.21 9.68 11.39
N ALA A 559 -21.28 10.02 10.70
CA ALA A 559 -21.22 10.67 9.39
C ALA A 559 -20.48 12.00 9.46
N LEU A 560 -20.86 12.90 10.40
CA LEU A 560 -20.20 14.18 10.59
C LEU A 560 -18.70 14.01 10.90
N LEU A 561 -18.35 13.11 11.80
CA LEU A 561 -16.96 12.83 12.16
C LEU A 561 -16.15 12.32 10.96
N SER A 562 -16.73 11.48 10.09
CA SER A 562 -16.07 11.01 8.86
C SER A 562 -15.67 12.18 7.95
N GLY A 563 -16.58 13.12 7.71
CA GLY A 563 -16.30 14.33 6.92
C GLY A 563 -15.21 15.21 7.54
N VAL A 564 -15.30 15.49 8.85
CA VAL A 564 -14.28 16.28 9.59
C VAL A 564 -12.90 15.61 9.51
N HIS A 565 -12.83 14.29 9.70
CA HIS A 565 -11.59 13.53 9.63
C HIS A 565 -10.91 13.67 8.26
N LYS A 566 -11.64 13.47 7.17
CA LYS A 566 -11.10 13.54 5.80
C LYS A 566 -10.58 14.94 5.43
N VAL A 567 -11.31 15.98 5.75
CA VAL A 567 -10.87 17.38 5.48
C VAL A 567 -9.65 17.73 6.33
N SER A 568 -9.61 17.29 7.61
CA SER A 568 -8.47 17.57 8.49
C SER A 568 -7.19 16.92 8.00
N ILE A 569 -7.25 15.70 7.46
CA ILE A 569 -6.11 15.01 6.84
C ILE A 569 -5.61 15.80 5.62
N GLY A 570 -6.50 16.20 4.72
CA GLY A 570 -6.15 16.98 3.54
C GLY A 570 -5.51 18.33 3.89
N ALA A 571 -6.08 19.07 4.86
CA ALA A 571 -5.53 20.32 5.35
C ALA A 571 -4.15 20.14 6.02
N PHE A 572 -3.98 19.09 6.83
CA PHE A 572 -2.73 18.77 7.49
C PHE A 572 -1.60 18.51 6.50
N TYR A 573 -1.79 17.62 5.51
CA TYR A 573 -0.74 17.33 4.54
C TYR A 573 -0.43 18.50 3.63
N SER A 574 -1.46 19.21 3.17
CA SER A 574 -1.28 20.38 2.28
C SER A 574 -0.51 21.51 2.97
N THR A 575 -0.82 21.80 4.24
CA THR A 575 -0.07 22.80 5.02
C THR A 575 1.34 22.32 5.37
N THR A 576 1.52 21.02 5.63
CA THR A 576 2.84 20.41 5.82
C THR A 576 3.72 20.63 4.59
N PHE A 577 3.19 20.39 3.39
CA PHE A 577 3.96 20.57 2.15
C PHE A 577 4.36 22.02 1.93
N LEU A 578 3.46 22.99 2.17
CA LEU A 578 3.78 24.41 2.08
C LEU A 578 4.82 24.84 3.13
N LEU A 579 4.70 24.37 4.37
CA LEU A 579 5.69 24.63 5.43
C LEU A 579 7.06 24.06 5.07
N LEU A 580 7.13 22.83 4.58
CA LEU A 580 8.40 22.21 4.19
C LEU A 580 9.04 22.91 2.98
N THR A 581 8.22 23.39 2.04
CA THR A 581 8.69 24.10 0.85
C THR A 581 9.29 25.47 1.18
N PHE A 582 8.59 26.28 1.96
CA PHE A 582 8.96 27.70 2.14
C PHE A 582 9.78 27.96 3.38
N HIS A 583 9.75 27.10 4.38
CA HIS A 583 10.47 27.30 5.64
C HIS A 583 11.58 26.29 5.88
N HIS A 584 12.02 25.60 4.81
CA HIS A 584 13.16 24.70 4.76
C HIS A 584 13.51 24.16 6.15
N LEU A 585 12.96 22.99 6.49
CA LEU A 585 13.51 22.23 7.62
C LEU A 585 14.93 21.81 7.24
N ASN A 586 15.88 22.74 7.34
CA ASN A 586 17.30 22.52 7.19
C ASN A 586 17.83 21.71 8.39
N THR A 587 17.14 20.62 8.69
CA THR A 587 17.65 19.68 9.68
C THR A 587 18.84 18.95 9.08
N PRO A 588 19.88 18.63 9.88
CA PRO A 588 21.00 17.81 9.41
C PRO A 588 20.54 16.50 8.78
N LEU A 589 19.51 15.89 9.35
CA LEU A 589 18.88 14.66 8.85
C LEU A 589 18.23 14.86 7.47
N GLY A 590 17.47 15.93 7.27
CA GLY A 590 16.85 16.26 5.98
C GLY A 590 17.91 16.49 4.88
N ARG A 591 19.00 17.19 5.19
CA ARG A 591 20.13 17.39 4.27
C ARG A 591 20.85 16.09 3.93
N TRP A 592 21.02 15.20 4.92
CA TRP A 592 21.65 13.90 4.70
C TRP A 592 20.80 13.04 3.76
N PHE A 593 19.49 12.94 4.00
CA PHE A 593 18.57 12.23 3.10
C PHE A 593 18.56 12.85 1.69
N ALA A 594 18.48 14.17 1.57
CA ALA A 594 18.44 14.87 0.28
C ALA A 594 19.72 14.70 -0.55
N GLY A 595 20.88 14.67 0.10
CA GLY A 595 22.18 14.50 -0.54
C GLY A 595 22.51 13.08 -0.94
N ASN A 596 21.84 12.08 -0.34
CA ASN A 596 22.21 10.66 -0.50
C ASN A 596 21.70 10.11 -1.84
N THR A 597 22.60 9.44 -2.58
CA THR A 597 22.26 8.77 -3.85
C THR A 597 21.28 7.62 -3.64
N LEU A 598 21.40 6.89 -2.51
CA LEU A 598 20.52 5.77 -2.19
C LEU A 598 19.06 6.22 -2.07
N SER A 599 18.77 7.27 -1.29
CA SER A 599 17.39 7.75 -1.11
C SER A 599 16.76 8.19 -2.44
N ARG A 600 17.55 8.80 -3.35
CA ARG A 600 17.08 9.16 -4.69
C ARG A 600 16.77 7.95 -5.57
N VAL A 601 17.59 6.91 -5.49
CA VAL A 601 17.35 5.66 -6.22
C VAL A 601 16.08 4.99 -5.69
N LEU A 602 15.93 4.86 -4.37
CA LEU A 602 14.74 4.29 -3.76
C LEU A 602 13.46 5.05 -4.13
N ALA A 603 13.51 6.39 -4.12
CA ALA A 603 12.36 7.21 -4.52
C ALA A 603 11.99 7.02 -5.99
N ARG A 604 12.97 6.86 -6.89
CA ARG A 604 12.71 6.58 -8.32
C ARG A 604 12.14 5.19 -8.56
N LEU A 605 12.51 4.21 -7.73
CA LEU A 605 11.97 2.86 -7.75
C LEU A 605 10.63 2.74 -6.99
N GLY A 606 10.17 3.80 -6.33
CA GLY A 606 9.01 3.78 -5.42
C GLY A 606 7.72 3.28 -6.07
N PHE A 607 7.49 3.55 -7.35
CA PHE A 607 6.31 3.03 -8.06
C PHE A 607 6.40 1.51 -8.28
N GLY A 608 7.56 1.02 -8.74
CA GLY A 608 7.80 -0.41 -8.88
C GLY A 608 7.70 -1.13 -7.53
N PHE A 609 8.26 -0.55 -6.47
CA PHE A 609 8.12 -1.06 -5.11
C PHE A 609 6.65 -1.15 -4.67
N TYR A 610 5.86 -0.08 -4.88
CA TYR A 610 4.43 -0.09 -4.58
C TYR A 610 3.68 -1.24 -5.26
N LEU A 611 3.95 -1.49 -6.53
CA LEU A 611 3.29 -2.58 -7.28
C LEU A 611 3.73 -3.96 -6.79
N MET A 612 5.01 -4.15 -6.46
CA MET A 612 5.57 -5.47 -6.17
C MET A 612 5.38 -5.92 -4.72
N GLN A 613 5.33 -4.99 -3.75
CA GLN A 613 5.35 -5.30 -2.31
C GLN A 613 4.26 -6.28 -1.87
N MET A 614 3.02 -6.12 -2.32
CA MET A 614 1.92 -7.00 -1.93
C MET A 614 2.02 -8.38 -2.58
N THR A 615 2.51 -8.44 -3.81
CA THR A 615 2.73 -9.69 -4.52
C THR A 615 3.83 -10.51 -3.86
N VAL A 616 4.97 -9.86 -3.54
CA VAL A 616 6.09 -10.49 -2.82
C VAL A 616 5.65 -10.93 -1.42
N LEU A 617 4.95 -10.07 -0.69
CA LEU A 617 4.46 -10.35 0.65
C LEU A 617 3.57 -11.60 0.68
N LYS A 618 2.63 -11.72 -0.26
CA LYS A 618 1.75 -12.90 -0.35
C LYS A 618 2.52 -14.17 -0.67
N ILE A 619 3.53 -14.12 -1.54
CA ILE A 619 4.41 -15.27 -1.81
C ILE A 619 5.19 -15.66 -0.54
N VAL A 620 5.72 -14.68 0.20
CA VAL A 620 6.43 -14.95 1.47
C VAL A 620 5.52 -15.64 2.47
N PHE A 621 4.31 -15.12 2.65
CA PHE A 621 3.33 -15.73 3.57
C PHE A 621 2.85 -17.10 3.11
N ALA A 622 2.67 -17.29 1.81
CA ALA A 622 2.23 -18.57 1.24
C ALA A 622 3.23 -19.72 1.44
N ASN A 623 4.44 -19.40 1.87
CA ASN A 623 5.50 -20.39 2.14
C ASN A 623 5.84 -20.54 3.63
N TYR A 624 5.06 -19.93 4.53
CA TYR A 624 5.23 -20.17 5.97
C TYR A 624 4.63 -21.51 6.38
N PRO A 625 5.35 -22.31 7.21
CA PRO A 625 4.81 -23.55 7.79
C PRO A 625 3.53 -23.32 8.60
N GLU A 626 2.67 -24.33 8.67
CA GLU A 626 1.39 -24.24 9.39
C GLU A 626 1.54 -24.11 10.91
N ASP A 627 2.68 -24.52 11.46
CA ASP A 627 3.03 -24.39 12.88
C ASP A 627 3.70 -23.07 13.25
N THR A 628 3.69 -22.11 12.31
CA THR A 628 4.30 -20.79 12.51
C THR A 628 3.65 -20.04 13.67
N ARG A 629 4.50 -19.60 14.61
CA ARG A 629 4.09 -18.69 15.70
C ARG A 629 4.51 -17.27 15.40
N ILE A 630 3.56 -16.36 15.43
CA ILE A 630 3.82 -14.94 15.22
C ILE A 630 4.55 -14.38 16.44
N ASN A 631 5.69 -13.75 16.17
CA ASN A 631 6.49 -13.02 17.16
C ASN A 631 7.15 -11.79 16.48
N VAL A 632 7.74 -10.93 17.28
CA VAL A 632 8.36 -9.68 16.79
C VAL A 632 9.48 -9.96 15.78
N GLN A 633 10.29 -11.00 16.01
CA GLN A 633 11.38 -11.38 15.11
C GLN A 633 10.84 -11.79 13.73
N LEU A 634 9.75 -12.57 13.69
CA LEU A 634 9.09 -12.97 12.44
C LEU A 634 8.54 -11.73 11.70
N ILE A 635 7.91 -10.78 12.40
CA ILE A 635 7.40 -9.55 11.80
C ILE A 635 8.55 -8.75 11.17
N ILE A 636 9.66 -8.56 11.91
CA ILE A 636 10.80 -7.80 11.42
C ILE A 636 11.47 -8.53 10.23
N SER A 637 11.68 -9.84 10.30
CA SER A 637 12.30 -10.60 9.21
C SER A 637 11.42 -10.59 7.95
N THR A 638 10.10 -10.74 8.08
CA THR A 638 9.15 -10.64 6.97
C THR A 638 9.17 -9.26 6.35
N TYR A 639 9.18 -8.21 7.17
CA TYR A 639 9.27 -6.83 6.71
C TYR A 639 10.56 -6.60 5.92
N CYS A 640 11.72 -6.95 6.49
CA CYS A 640 13.02 -6.76 5.86
C CYS A 640 13.16 -7.56 4.56
N SER A 641 12.75 -8.82 4.56
CA SER A 641 12.81 -9.67 3.36
C SER A 641 11.89 -9.13 2.25
N THR A 642 10.66 -8.77 2.58
CA THR A 642 9.71 -8.19 1.61
C THR A 642 10.21 -6.86 1.08
N PHE A 643 10.76 -5.99 1.94
CA PHE A 643 11.31 -4.70 1.55
C PHE A 643 12.47 -4.87 0.54
N VAL A 644 13.45 -5.69 0.87
CA VAL A 644 14.63 -5.92 0.01
C VAL A 644 14.24 -6.58 -1.31
N LEU A 645 13.43 -7.64 -1.27
CA LEU A 645 13.00 -8.36 -2.47
C LEU A 645 12.16 -7.46 -3.38
N SER A 646 11.24 -6.68 -2.82
CA SER A 646 10.39 -5.77 -3.61
C SER A 646 11.20 -4.68 -4.30
N TYR A 647 12.21 -4.09 -3.64
CA TYR A 647 13.11 -3.12 -4.28
C TYR A 647 14.03 -3.77 -5.31
N ALA A 648 14.51 -4.99 -5.07
CA ALA A 648 15.31 -5.74 -6.05
C ALA A 648 14.51 -6.02 -7.35
N ILE A 649 13.26 -6.49 -7.20
CA ILE A 649 12.38 -6.71 -8.35
C ILE A 649 12.01 -5.38 -9.03
N ALA A 650 11.75 -4.32 -8.27
CA ALA A 650 11.48 -2.98 -8.80
C ALA A 650 12.67 -2.43 -9.60
N LEU A 651 13.91 -2.69 -9.15
CA LEU A 651 15.13 -2.32 -9.88
C LEU A 651 15.21 -3.04 -11.23
N VAL A 652 14.98 -4.35 -11.26
CA VAL A 652 14.95 -5.14 -12.51
C VAL A 652 13.84 -4.62 -13.43
N ALA A 653 12.64 -4.41 -12.91
CA ALA A 653 11.52 -3.87 -13.67
C ALA A 653 11.81 -2.46 -14.21
N PHE A 654 12.47 -1.60 -13.45
CA PHE A 654 12.88 -0.28 -13.90
C PHE A 654 13.85 -0.37 -15.09
N LEU A 655 14.90 -1.20 -14.97
CA LEU A 655 15.96 -1.31 -15.97
C LEU A 655 15.49 -1.97 -17.27
N LEU A 656 14.61 -2.98 -17.18
CA LEU A 656 14.17 -3.79 -18.32
C LEU A 656 12.85 -3.33 -18.95
N VAL A 657 11.98 -2.67 -18.19
CA VAL A 657 10.63 -2.33 -18.64
C VAL A 657 10.36 -0.83 -18.54
N GLU A 658 10.38 -0.24 -17.33
CA GLU A 658 9.92 1.12 -17.12
C GLU A 658 10.73 2.14 -17.94
N LYS A 659 12.04 2.12 -17.80
CA LYS A 659 12.90 3.09 -18.47
C LYS A 659 12.98 2.91 -19.98
N PRO A 660 13.10 1.70 -20.54
CA PRO A 660 13.00 1.48 -21.99
C PRO A 660 11.72 2.02 -22.60
N PHE A 661 10.58 1.67 -22.02
CA PHE A 661 9.29 2.11 -22.53
C PHE A 661 9.06 3.62 -22.36
N ASP A 662 9.59 4.26 -21.31
CA ASP A 662 9.61 5.72 -21.16
C ASP A 662 10.34 6.39 -22.35
N VAL A 663 11.48 5.85 -22.74
CA VAL A 663 12.25 6.35 -23.88
C VAL A 663 11.49 6.18 -25.21
N LEU A 664 10.94 4.97 -25.44
CA LEU A 664 10.20 4.67 -26.65
C LEU A 664 8.91 5.52 -26.76
N LEU A 665 8.17 5.66 -25.67
CA LEU A 665 6.93 6.45 -25.66
C LEU A 665 7.19 7.93 -25.96
N LYS A 666 8.27 8.49 -25.40
CA LYS A 666 8.69 9.87 -25.70
C LYS A 666 9.06 10.08 -27.17
N LEU A 667 9.65 9.07 -27.81
CA LEU A 667 9.98 9.13 -29.23
C LEU A 667 8.72 9.00 -30.11
N LEU A 668 7.75 8.19 -29.72
CA LEU A 668 6.48 7.97 -30.43
C LEU A 668 5.56 9.18 -30.37
N LEU A 669 5.39 9.75 -29.17
CA LEU A 669 4.51 10.90 -28.97
C LEU A 669 5.06 12.20 -29.59
N GLY A 670 6.26 12.16 -30.15
CA GLY A 670 6.96 13.31 -30.72
C GLY A 670 7.32 14.31 -29.61
N ASN A 671 8.51 14.85 -29.65
CA ASN A 671 8.82 16.05 -28.84
C ASN A 671 7.89 17.19 -29.33
N GLY A 672 6.76 17.37 -28.68
CA GLY A 672 5.97 18.61 -28.77
C GLY A 672 6.72 19.81 -28.15
N GLY A 673 8.04 19.72 -28.14
CA GLY A 673 8.94 20.80 -27.76
C GLY A 673 9.21 21.66 -28.96
N THR A 674 8.42 22.71 -29.15
CA THR A 674 8.91 23.92 -29.84
C THR A 674 10.33 24.21 -29.36
N LYS A 675 11.29 24.13 -30.28
CA LYS A 675 12.63 24.69 -30.06
C LYS A 675 12.42 26.13 -29.56
N ARG A 676 12.44 26.35 -28.24
CA ARG A 676 12.65 27.70 -27.74
C ARG A 676 14.01 28.12 -28.27
N LYS A 677 14.03 29.05 -29.26
CA LYS A 677 15.17 29.86 -29.54
C LYS A 677 15.60 30.47 -28.20
N PRO A 678 16.89 30.43 -27.85
CA PRO A 678 17.36 31.21 -26.72
C PRO A 678 16.91 32.66 -26.93
N PRO A 679 16.52 33.41 -25.89
CA PRO A 679 16.15 34.81 -26.02
C PRO A 679 17.35 35.50 -26.71
N ALA A 680 17.09 36.18 -27.83
CA ALA A 680 18.09 36.95 -28.52
C ALA A 680 18.68 37.93 -27.50
N VAL A 681 19.99 37.84 -27.32
CA VAL A 681 20.76 38.89 -26.62
C VAL A 681 20.56 40.14 -27.47
N VAL A 682 19.72 41.05 -27.01
CA VAL A 682 19.61 42.38 -27.62
C VAL A 682 20.90 43.09 -27.32
N SER A 683 21.80 43.07 -28.28
CA SER A 683 22.96 43.97 -28.31
C SER A 683 22.43 45.39 -28.59
N THR A 684 22.18 46.13 -27.54
CA THR A 684 22.00 47.59 -27.67
C THR A 684 23.36 48.25 -27.91
N SER A 685 23.75 48.35 -29.20
CA SER A 685 24.68 49.35 -29.62
C SER A 685 23.85 50.63 -29.91
N GLY A 686 23.88 51.57 -29.02
CA GLY A 686 23.19 52.84 -29.12
C GLY A 686 23.98 53.93 -28.43
N LYS A 687 24.51 54.80 -29.23
CA LYS A 687 25.34 55.99 -29.01
C LYS A 687 25.06 56.79 -27.73
N ALA A 688 26.16 57.18 -27.12
CA ALA A 688 26.24 58.14 -26.05
C ALA A 688 25.60 59.50 -26.45
N ALA A 689 24.84 60.08 -25.54
CA ALA A 689 24.57 61.50 -25.44
C ALA A 689 24.63 61.90 -23.97
N ASN A 690 25.63 62.74 -23.69
CA ASN A 690 25.90 63.34 -22.39
C ASN A 690 24.71 64.13 -21.85
N ARG A 691 24.39 63.95 -20.58
CA ARG A 691 23.91 65.00 -19.67
C ARG A 691 24.32 64.68 -18.25
N GLU A 692 25.24 65.51 -17.76
CA GLU A 692 25.61 65.65 -16.35
C GLU A 692 24.40 66.14 -15.55
N VAL A 693 24.13 65.56 -14.41
CA VAL A 693 23.58 66.22 -13.22
C VAL A 693 24.07 65.46 -11.96
N ALA A 694 24.51 66.24 -11.02
CA ALA A 694 25.34 66.03 -9.84
C ALA A 694 24.87 64.98 -8.80
N ILE A 695 25.87 64.52 -8.10
CA ILE A 695 25.94 63.65 -6.91
C ILE A 695 25.32 64.35 -5.66
N PRO A 696 24.84 63.59 -4.66
CA PRO A 696 25.65 63.49 -3.45
C PRO A 696 25.91 62.06 -2.95
N THR A 697 27.12 61.94 -2.54
CA THR A 697 27.85 60.89 -1.85
C THR A 697 27.24 60.57 -0.49
N ILE A 698 27.04 59.29 -0.15
CA ILE A 698 27.20 58.78 1.23
C ILE A 698 27.80 57.35 1.19
N MET A 699 28.73 57.16 2.06
CA MET A 699 29.75 56.13 2.28
C MET A 699 29.28 54.70 2.50
N ASN A 700 30.13 53.80 2.01
CA ASN A 700 30.70 52.57 2.59
C ASN A 700 29.81 51.60 3.39
N ALA A 701 29.72 50.38 2.87
CA ALA A 701 30.03 49.16 3.65
C ALA A 701 30.35 47.96 2.74
N ALA A 702 31.61 47.61 2.78
CA ALA A 702 32.19 46.24 2.75
C ALA A 702 31.76 45.21 1.69
N ASN A 703 32.69 44.99 0.75
CA ASN A 703 32.92 43.78 -0.03
C ASN A 703 32.83 42.50 0.80
N VAL A 704 31.88 41.63 0.49
CA VAL A 704 32.01 40.18 0.64
C VAL A 704 31.58 39.54 -0.67
N LYS A 705 32.59 39.09 -1.45
CA LYS A 705 32.40 38.20 -2.59
C LYS A 705 31.78 36.88 -2.09
N PRO A 706 30.71 36.37 -2.66
CA PRO A 706 30.38 34.97 -2.48
C PRO A 706 31.31 34.14 -3.37
N ALA A 707 31.99 33.21 -2.71
CA ALA A 707 32.82 32.22 -3.37
C ALA A 707 31.97 31.40 -4.35
N GLY A 708 32.47 31.31 -5.59
CA GLY A 708 31.83 30.56 -6.65
C GLY A 708 31.73 29.06 -6.31
N LEU A 709 30.53 28.55 -6.39
CA LEU A 709 30.24 27.13 -6.64
C LEU A 709 29.68 27.03 -8.07
N GLU A 710 30.55 27.12 -9.05
CA GLU A 710 30.34 26.55 -10.37
C GLU A 710 30.45 25.01 -10.23
N GLU A 711 29.37 24.33 -9.81
CA GLU A 711 29.23 22.91 -10.11
C GLU A 711 28.77 22.78 -11.57
N ARG A 712 29.68 22.33 -12.42
CA ARG A 712 29.40 21.94 -13.81
C ARG A 712 28.34 20.85 -13.81
N CYS A 713 27.23 21.12 -14.43
CA CYS A 713 26.22 20.11 -14.81
C CYS A 713 26.72 19.28 -15.99
#